data_8436db1dcf7325afda4f2a8099e75e04
#
_entry.id   8436db1dcf7325afda4f2a8099e75e04
#
_cell.length_a   1.000
_cell.length_b   1.000
_cell.length_c   1.000
_cell.angle_alpha   90.00
_cell.angle_beta   90.00
_cell.angle_gamma   90.00
#
_symmetry.space_group_name_H-M   'P 1'
#
loop_
_entity.id
_entity.type
_entity.pdbx_description
1 polymer ?
#
loop_
_entity_poly.entity_id
_entity_poly.type
_entity_poly.pdbx_seq_one_letter_code
_entity_poly.pdbx_strand_id
1 'polypeptide(L)'
;MDHFFYYFQSRGLLKVAIVYNKKTIDENDVINVFGMTTKEHYSPKTVEKVTKALEKGGHSVKVIEGGMNFIDDMKDFMPKVVSGDRPGMVFNMAYGIQGKNRYTHVPAMLEMLGIPYVGSGPEAHAVVQDKVMTKIVLQKNNIPTPGFWVFSKPDDTFDDLVFPVIVKPIMESTSMGMKVVENWDDLRVAVAEQIEKYSQNILVEQFIPGREFAVGILGNGANIEVLPIVEIDLAGDPNKIQTKSDKVKAPLDKICPAKLTEQQEQEMKRICLESFKKLGINDFARVDLRMDSQGNIYILELNSMASLGGTGSYVHAATTAGYSYDSLINKILDAAALRYFGESYIHPEEATPEKIESQPLRAVLRSYLRSHLTTNEKLLEHLVNVNSSIHNAEDVNKLGNIISRRLTHLGFESQVFSEFDVGNMVYLKNHTSENNDVLLLSHLDTWYDNRDFTPFYKVGNKLFGSGIAESKGGLLVMLSALQALRFARKLKKLKVGILLISDDSLGGRFSKKLVKDTSKLSNYIIDLKWGTLAGGVATSCSGVTRYNIDMVHVRRPNETIKEVIPDMCRKVIGWKKISYDYSDARVTISDFTANTSFGRAPEYGKLSLESRYLNHEQREKFDSEIRKIAKKPTNSKLDVHVIKQVTRDPVEKTQKIEEFYEIIQKLANLSEIKIGSEHRFATSSICDVYDDKPMIGSMGPIGSDYRTPNEHILRDSLIDRGLLLALTLNKCSALSKESSK
;
A
#
# COMPACT_ATOMS: atom_id res chain seq x y z
N MET A 1 15.89 29.23 -17.86
CA MET A 1 14.71 28.42 -18.21
C MET A 1 15.07 27.00 -18.68
N ASP A 2 16.31 26.75 -19.10
CA ASP A 2 16.73 25.45 -19.66
C ASP A 2 17.06 24.36 -18.63
N HIS A 3 17.25 24.69 -17.37
CA HIS A 3 17.49 23.70 -16.30
C HIS A 3 16.21 23.02 -15.80
N PHE A 4 15.02 23.58 -16.08
CA PHE A 4 13.73 22.98 -15.67
C PHE A 4 13.23 21.89 -16.65
N PHE A 5 13.63 21.94 -17.91
CA PHE A 5 13.20 20.97 -18.94
C PHE A 5 13.91 19.62 -18.87
N TYR A 6 15.13 19.57 -18.34
CA TYR A 6 15.88 18.29 -18.18
C TYR A 6 15.34 17.41 -17.04
N TYR A 7 14.59 18.00 -16.10
CA TYR A 7 14.01 17.27 -14.96
C TYR A 7 12.81 16.39 -15.33
N PHE A 8 12.19 16.60 -16.49
CA PHE A 8 10.92 15.96 -16.88
C PHE A 8 11.04 14.69 -17.72
N GLN A 9 12.19 14.40 -18.33
CA GLN A 9 12.35 13.25 -19.24
C GLN A 9 12.84 11.96 -18.59
N SER A 10 13.12 11.95 -17.28
CA SER A 10 13.77 10.81 -16.63
C SER A 10 12.99 10.25 -15.43
N ARG A 11 11.67 10.30 -15.44
CA ARG A 11 10.82 9.71 -14.40
C ARG A 11 10.79 8.18 -14.52
N GLY A 12 11.30 7.49 -13.48
CA GLY A 12 11.21 6.04 -13.34
C GLY A 12 12.54 5.30 -13.17
N LEU A 13 13.70 5.96 -13.27
CA LEU A 13 14.99 5.31 -13.23
C LEU A 13 15.61 5.31 -11.83
N LEU A 14 15.86 4.11 -11.29
CA LEU A 14 16.72 3.95 -10.12
C LEU A 14 18.20 4.02 -10.56
N LYS A 15 19.05 4.53 -9.66
CA LYS A 15 20.49 4.19 -9.70
C LYS A 15 20.64 2.81 -9.07
N VAL A 16 21.12 1.83 -9.82
CA VAL A 16 21.28 0.45 -9.35
C VAL A 16 22.76 0.05 -9.37
N ALA A 17 23.31 -0.22 -8.18
CA ALA A 17 24.62 -0.84 -8.10
C ALA A 17 24.49 -2.36 -8.06
N ILE A 18 25.08 -3.08 -9.01
CA ILE A 18 25.19 -4.53 -8.94
C ILE A 18 26.46 -4.86 -8.15
N VAL A 19 26.26 -5.48 -6.99
CA VAL A 19 27.39 -5.89 -6.13
C VAL A 19 27.65 -7.38 -6.27
N TYR A 20 28.86 -7.77 -6.63
CA TYR A 20 29.26 -9.16 -6.78
C TYR A 20 30.71 -9.38 -6.30
N ASN A 21 31.10 -10.64 -6.10
CA ASN A 21 32.47 -11.00 -5.80
C ASN A 21 33.14 -11.63 -7.02
N LYS A 22 34.38 -11.24 -7.31
CA LYS A 22 35.21 -11.88 -8.33
C LYS A 22 35.60 -13.30 -7.93
N LYS A 23 35.98 -14.10 -8.92
CA LYS A 23 36.40 -15.50 -8.73
C LYS A 23 37.70 -15.64 -7.97
N THR A 24 38.62 -14.73 -8.16
CA THR A 24 39.93 -14.68 -7.49
C THR A 24 39.94 -13.49 -6.55
N ILE A 25 40.10 -13.77 -5.26
CA ILE A 25 40.41 -12.76 -4.27
C ILE A 25 41.90 -12.54 -4.38
N ASP A 26 42.32 -11.29 -4.56
CA ASP A 26 43.75 -10.93 -4.50
C ASP A 26 44.23 -11.19 -3.07
N GLU A 27 45.32 -11.91 -2.93
CA GLU A 27 45.87 -12.21 -1.61
C GLU A 27 46.23 -10.95 -0.79
N ASN A 28 46.47 -9.84 -1.50
CA ASN A 28 46.72 -8.53 -0.92
C ASN A 28 45.45 -7.85 -0.38
N ASP A 29 44.26 -8.29 -0.81
CA ASP A 29 42.98 -7.75 -0.32
C ASP A 29 42.54 -8.36 1.01
N VAL A 30 43.21 -9.43 1.49
CA VAL A 30 42.86 -10.13 2.72
C VAL A 30 43.83 -9.74 3.82
N ILE A 31 43.40 -8.92 4.78
CA ILE A 31 44.23 -8.43 5.89
C ILE A 31 44.54 -9.57 6.91
N ASN A 32 43.57 -10.45 7.14
CA ASN A 32 43.67 -11.59 8.03
C ASN A 32 42.81 -12.75 7.52
N VAL A 33 43.31 -14.00 7.71
CA VAL A 33 42.53 -15.18 7.31
C VAL A 33 41.53 -15.51 8.41
N PHE A 34 40.26 -15.13 8.20
CA PHE A 34 39.14 -15.48 9.08
C PHE A 34 38.30 -16.58 8.45
N GLY A 35 38.80 -17.81 8.52
CA GLY A 35 38.18 -18.97 7.89
C GLY A 35 38.51 -19.11 6.39
N MET A 36 37.87 -20.07 5.73
CA MET A 36 38.11 -20.34 4.31
C MET A 36 37.54 -19.22 3.42
N THR A 37 38.28 -18.89 2.37
CA THR A 37 37.80 -18.02 1.30
C THR A 37 36.68 -18.70 0.53
N THR A 38 35.65 -17.93 0.11
CA THR A 38 34.55 -18.50 -0.65
C THR A 38 34.98 -18.93 -2.06
N LYS A 39 34.46 -20.07 -2.50
CA LYS A 39 34.56 -20.53 -3.90
C LYS A 39 33.28 -20.21 -4.70
N GLU A 40 32.32 -19.55 -4.06
CA GLU A 40 31.05 -19.18 -4.63
C GLU A 40 31.13 -17.81 -5.27
N HIS A 41 30.74 -17.72 -6.52
CA HIS A 41 30.68 -16.48 -7.28
C HIS A 41 29.71 -16.61 -8.43
N TYR A 42 29.09 -15.52 -8.84
CA TYR A 42 28.41 -15.46 -10.11
C TYR A 42 29.41 -15.36 -11.26
N SER A 43 29.11 -16.03 -12.38
CA SER A 43 29.97 -15.88 -13.55
C SER A 43 29.85 -14.44 -14.10
N PRO A 44 30.92 -13.87 -14.66
CA PRO A 44 30.90 -12.56 -15.31
C PRO A 44 29.78 -12.45 -16.35
N LYS A 45 29.51 -13.53 -17.09
CA LYS A 45 28.41 -13.60 -18.08
C LYS A 45 27.03 -13.44 -17.43
N THR A 46 26.83 -13.95 -16.21
CA THR A 46 25.57 -13.78 -15.48
C THR A 46 25.41 -12.35 -14.98
N VAL A 47 26.49 -11.76 -14.44
CA VAL A 47 26.50 -10.34 -14.02
C VAL A 47 26.19 -9.42 -15.20
N GLU A 48 26.82 -9.65 -16.36
CA GLU A 48 26.56 -8.89 -17.59
C GLU A 48 25.09 -9.02 -18.05
N LYS A 49 24.50 -10.23 -17.98
CA LYS A 49 23.09 -10.43 -18.32
C LYS A 49 22.15 -9.66 -17.38
N VAL A 50 22.43 -9.68 -16.07
CA VAL A 50 21.66 -8.91 -15.08
C VAL A 50 21.81 -7.41 -15.35
N THR A 51 23.03 -6.94 -15.64
CA THR A 51 23.29 -5.54 -16.00
C THR A 51 22.43 -5.11 -17.19
N LYS A 52 22.51 -5.86 -18.30
CA LYS A 52 21.71 -5.56 -19.51
C LYS A 52 20.20 -5.59 -19.25
N ALA A 53 19.72 -6.52 -18.42
CA ALA A 53 18.30 -6.60 -18.07
C ALA A 53 17.84 -5.35 -17.30
N LEU A 54 18.63 -4.87 -16.34
CA LEU A 54 18.34 -3.66 -15.58
C LEU A 54 18.45 -2.38 -16.42
N GLU A 55 19.46 -2.30 -17.32
CA GLU A 55 19.60 -1.19 -18.29
C GLU A 55 18.40 -1.12 -19.24
N LYS A 56 17.93 -2.27 -19.76
CA LYS A 56 16.72 -2.34 -20.56
C LYS A 56 15.47 -1.93 -19.78
N GLY A 57 15.41 -2.21 -18.46
CA GLY A 57 14.39 -1.68 -17.55
C GLY A 57 14.50 -0.17 -17.36
N GLY A 58 15.46 0.49 -18.00
CA GLY A 58 15.65 1.92 -17.97
C GLY A 58 16.41 2.42 -16.75
N HIS A 59 17.03 1.54 -15.95
CA HIS A 59 17.81 1.92 -14.77
C HIS A 59 19.24 2.38 -15.14
N SER A 60 19.82 3.28 -14.33
CA SER A 60 21.24 3.64 -14.42
C SER A 60 22.06 2.64 -13.61
N VAL A 61 22.80 1.76 -14.28
CA VAL A 61 23.47 0.62 -13.65
C VAL A 61 24.97 0.84 -13.53
N LYS A 62 25.55 0.50 -12.36
CA LYS A 62 27.01 0.42 -12.15
C LYS A 62 27.32 -0.91 -11.51
N VAL A 63 28.32 -1.64 -12.03
CA VAL A 63 28.82 -2.88 -11.44
C VAL A 63 29.95 -2.55 -10.47
N ILE A 64 29.83 -3.03 -9.23
CA ILE A 64 30.76 -2.76 -8.13
C ILE A 64 31.21 -4.09 -7.51
N GLU A 65 32.49 -4.20 -7.17
CA GLU A 65 33.00 -5.35 -6.48
C GLU A 65 32.71 -5.27 -4.97
N GLY A 66 32.18 -6.34 -4.39
CA GLY A 66 31.95 -6.45 -2.94
C GLY A 66 33.23 -6.74 -2.17
N GLY A 67 34.28 -5.96 -2.41
CA GLY A 67 35.62 -6.06 -1.81
C GLY A 67 35.90 -4.99 -0.76
N MET A 68 37.18 -4.72 -0.47
CA MET A 68 37.61 -3.80 0.60
C MET A 68 37.21 -2.33 0.33
N ASN A 69 37.13 -1.90 -0.93
CA ASN A 69 36.76 -0.52 -1.30
C ASN A 69 35.26 -0.31 -1.43
N PHE A 70 34.45 -1.32 -1.09
CA PHE A 70 33.01 -1.32 -1.28
C PHE A 70 32.29 -0.10 -0.72
N ILE A 71 32.66 0.32 0.51
CA ILE A 71 32.00 1.44 1.20
C ILE A 71 32.22 2.77 0.46
N ASP A 72 33.42 3.01 -0.03
CA ASP A 72 33.75 4.26 -0.74
C ASP A 72 33.12 4.27 -2.12
N ASP A 73 33.15 3.16 -2.85
CA ASP A 73 32.45 3.01 -4.12
C ASP A 73 30.94 3.26 -3.99
N MET A 74 30.33 2.80 -2.88
CA MET A 74 28.91 3.07 -2.60
C MET A 74 28.65 4.53 -2.28
N LYS A 75 29.47 5.18 -1.47
CA LYS A 75 29.32 6.61 -1.15
C LYS A 75 29.43 7.50 -2.40
N ASP A 76 30.30 7.11 -3.34
CA ASP A 76 30.50 7.86 -4.58
C ASP A 76 29.35 7.69 -5.58
N PHE A 77 28.74 6.51 -5.59
CA PHE A 77 27.71 6.20 -6.57
C PHE A 77 26.28 6.47 -6.08
N MET A 78 25.98 6.21 -4.81
CA MET A 78 24.62 6.33 -4.29
C MET A 78 24.20 7.78 -4.11
N PRO A 79 22.92 8.11 -4.39
CA PRO A 79 22.42 9.46 -4.24
C PRO A 79 22.39 9.89 -2.78
N LYS A 80 22.69 11.15 -2.53
CA LYS A 80 22.62 11.77 -1.22
C LYS A 80 21.20 12.30 -0.97
N VAL A 81 20.55 11.86 0.09
CA VAL A 81 19.18 12.27 0.43
C VAL A 81 19.04 13.80 0.55
N VAL A 82 20.10 14.47 1.03
CA VAL A 82 20.14 15.94 1.21
C VAL A 82 20.14 16.70 -0.12
N SER A 83 20.63 16.10 -1.21
CA SER A 83 20.69 16.75 -2.54
C SER A 83 19.41 16.58 -3.37
N GLY A 84 18.40 15.86 -2.87
CA GLY A 84 17.16 15.62 -3.61
C GLY A 84 17.34 14.67 -4.81
N ASP A 85 18.44 13.93 -4.86
CA ASP A 85 18.72 12.94 -5.89
C ASP A 85 17.67 11.81 -5.89
N ARG A 86 17.59 11.09 -7.02
CA ARG A 86 16.70 9.94 -7.14
C ARG A 86 17.14 8.82 -6.21
N PRO A 87 16.18 7.99 -5.73
CA PRO A 87 16.53 6.85 -4.92
C PRO A 87 17.48 5.91 -5.68
N GLY A 88 18.45 5.36 -4.95
CA GLY A 88 19.37 4.33 -5.43
C GLY A 88 19.12 3.03 -4.66
N MET A 89 19.50 1.90 -5.28
CA MET A 89 19.35 0.58 -4.71
C MET A 89 20.53 -0.32 -5.11
N VAL A 90 20.85 -1.29 -4.29
CA VAL A 90 21.83 -2.33 -4.61
C VAL A 90 21.12 -3.60 -5.07
N PHE A 91 21.49 -4.13 -6.21
CA PHE A 91 21.18 -5.50 -6.62
C PHE A 91 22.29 -6.42 -6.09
N ASN A 92 22.03 -7.07 -4.95
CA ASN A 92 23.06 -7.86 -4.27
C ASN A 92 23.23 -9.25 -4.92
N MET A 93 24.40 -9.47 -5.48
CA MET A 93 24.87 -10.76 -6.03
C MET A 93 26.17 -11.24 -5.36
N ALA A 94 26.52 -10.69 -4.19
CA ALA A 94 27.74 -11.00 -3.49
C ALA A 94 27.52 -12.10 -2.45
N TYR A 95 28.28 -13.17 -2.56
CA TYR A 95 28.32 -14.26 -1.56
C TYR A 95 29.28 -13.95 -0.38
N GLY A 96 29.91 -12.78 -0.39
CA GLY A 96 30.95 -12.40 0.56
C GLY A 96 32.33 -12.96 0.22
N ILE A 97 33.33 -12.63 1.02
CA ILE A 97 34.73 -12.96 0.74
C ILE A 97 35.15 -14.23 1.47
N GLN A 98 34.92 -14.31 2.77
CA GLN A 98 35.42 -15.38 3.63
C GLN A 98 34.54 -15.54 4.89
N GLY A 99 34.75 -16.62 5.62
CA GLY A 99 34.12 -16.89 6.92
C GLY A 99 32.74 -17.59 6.82
N LYS A 100 32.29 -18.07 7.96
CA LYS A 100 31.03 -18.85 8.04
C LYS A 100 29.79 -18.03 7.70
N ASN A 101 29.77 -16.74 8.04
CA ASN A 101 28.62 -15.85 7.85
C ASN A 101 28.78 -14.93 6.65
N ARG A 102 29.51 -15.36 5.62
CA ARG A 102 29.90 -14.52 4.49
C ARG A 102 28.73 -13.88 3.73
N TYR A 103 27.57 -14.53 3.68
CA TYR A 103 26.37 -14.00 3.02
C TYR A 103 25.79 -12.74 3.71
N THR A 104 26.14 -12.54 4.98
CA THR A 104 25.64 -11.41 5.77
C THR A 104 26.45 -10.13 5.58
N HIS A 105 27.69 -10.21 5.08
CA HIS A 105 28.62 -9.08 5.08
C HIS A 105 28.10 -7.89 4.27
N VAL A 106 27.75 -8.11 3.02
CA VAL A 106 27.29 -7.02 2.13
C VAL A 106 25.92 -6.47 2.61
N PRO A 107 24.92 -7.28 2.90
CA PRO A 107 23.67 -6.77 3.48
C PRO A 107 23.86 -5.96 4.76
N ALA A 108 24.71 -6.42 5.70
CA ALA A 108 24.96 -5.71 6.95
C ALA A 108 25.65 -4.34 6.73
N MET A 109 26.61 -4.28 5.80
CA MET A 109 27.24 -3.00 5.44
C MET A 109 26.24 -2.04 4.77
N LEU A 110 25.35 -2.55 3.92
CA LEU A 110 24.32 -1.75 3.28
C LEU A 110 23.29 -1.19 4.28
N GLU A 111 22.89 -2.00 5.27
CA GLU A 111 22.04 -1.54 6.37
C GLU A 111 22.72 -0.46 7.21
N MET A 112 24.00 -0.63 7.54
CA MET A 112 24.80 0.38 8.23
C MET A 112 24.89 1.71 7.45
N LEU A 113 24.96 1.64 6.13
CA LEU A 113 25.01 2.81 5.25
C LEU A 113 23.61 3.39 4.93
N GLY A 114 22.52 2.72 5.33
CA GLY A 114 21.15 3.12 4.99
C GLY A 114 20.81 2.97 3.51
N ILE A 115 21.45 2.04 2.79
CA ILE A 115 21.27 1.83 1.34
C ILE A 115 20.30 0.66 1.13
N PRO A 116 19.17 0.87 0.43
CA PRO A 116 18.24 -0.20 0.06
C PRO A 116 18.89 -1.24 -0.87
N TYR A 117 18.49 -2.49 -0.73
CA TYR A 117 19.07 -3.58 -1.53
C TYR A 117 18.05 -4.70 -1.83
N VAL A 118 18.33 -5.44 -2.89
CA VAL A 118 17.62 -6.65 -3.29
C VAL A 118 18.12 -7.83 -2.49
N GLY A 119 17.21 -8.66 -2.02
CA GLY A 119 17.49 -9.89 -1.28
C GLY A 119 17.21 -9.78 0.22
N SER A 120 17.49 -10.87 0.91
CA SER A 120 17.24 -11.03 2.34
C SER A 120 18.18 -10.19 3.20
N GLY A 121 17.75 -9.89 4.43
CA GLY A 121 18.57 -9.23 5.43
C GLY A 121 19.66 -10.15 6.04
N PRO A 122 20.61 -9.57 6.79
CA PRO A 122 21.71 -10.32 7.42
C PRO A 122 21.21 -11.47 8.30
N GLU A 123 20.14 -11.24 9.07
CA GLU A 123 19.56 -12.26 9.95
C GLU A 123 19.08 -13.48 9.16
N ALA A 124 18.27 -13.27 8.12
CA ALA A 124 17.75 -14.35 7.30
C ALA A 124 18.88 -15.11 6.57
N HIS A 125 19.87 -14.39 6.03
CA HIS A 125 21.04 -15.01 5.41
C HIS A 125 21.86 -15.85 6.40
N ALA A 126 22.07 -15.38 7.62
CA ALA A 126 22.80 -16.13 8.65
C ALA A 126 22.10 -17.45 9.01
N VAL A 127 20.78 -17.39 9.22
CA VAL A 127 19.98 -18.58 9.57
C VAL A 127 19.88 -19.55 8.41
N VAL A 128 19.63 -19.07 7.18
CA VAL A 128 19.47 -19.92 6.01
C VAL A 128 20.77 -20.57 5.55
N GLN A 129 21.90 -19.91 5.73
CA GLN A 129 23.22 -20.48 5.42
C GLN A 129 23.61 -21.62 6.38
N ASP A 130 23.17 -21.53 7.64
CA ASP A 130 23.34 -22.61 8.62
C ASP A 130 22.21 -23.63 8.49
N LYS A 131 22.54 -24.80 7.89
CA LYS A 131 21.57 -25.87 7.66
C LYS A 131 20.95 -26.40 8.96
N VAL A 132 21.69 -26.41 10.06
CA VAL A 132 21.19 -26.86 11.36
C VAL A 132 20.17 -25.87 11.91
N MET A 133 20.50 -24.57 11.92
CA MET A 133 19.60 -23.54 12.37
C MET A 133 18.33 -23.49 11.52
N THR A 134 18.46 -23.60 10.20
CA THR A 134 17.31 -23.72 9.28
C THR A 134 16.38 -24.86 9.69
N LYS A 135 16.92 -26.07 9.90
CA LYS A 135 16.14 -27.25 10.28
C LYS A 135 15.46 -27.10 11.64
N ILE A 136 16.14 -26.52 12.63
CA ILE A 136 15.54 -26.20 13.94
C ILE A 136 14.34 -25.28 13.79
N VAL A 137 14.46 -24.23 12.97
CA VAL A 137 13.34 -23.31 12.71
C VAL A 137 12.20 -24.02 11.98
N LEU A 138 12.48 -24.87 11.00
CA LEU A 138 11.47 -25.64 10.28
C LEU A 138 10.73 -26.59 11.25
N GLN A 139 11.44 -27.38 12.06
CA GLN A 139 10.84 -28.31 13.02
C GLN A 139 9.98 -27.59 14.07
N LYS A 140 10.46 -26.45 14.59
CA LYS A 140 9.71 -25.64 15.57
C LYS A 140 8.38 -25.10 15.01
N ASN A 141 8.30 -24.94 13.70
CA ASN A 141 7.08 -24.49 13.00
C ASN A 141 6.28 -25.63 12.35
N ASN A 142 6.60 -26.91 12.68
CA ASN A 142 5.95 -28.10 12.12
C ASN A 142 6.03 -28.18 10.58
N ILE A 143 7.12 -27.68 10.00
CA ILE A 143 7.42 -27.79 8.58
C ILE A 143 8.30 -29.02 8.37
N PRO A 144 7.89 -29.98 7.52
CA PRO A 144 8.62 -31.24 7.36
C PRO A 144 10.04 -31.02 6.82
N THR A 145 11.02 -31.58 7.51
CA THR A 145 12.42 -31.67 7.10
C THR A 145 12.97 -33.03 7.57
N PRO A 146 13.95 -33.65 6.88
CA PRO A 146 14.50 -34.92 7.31
C PRO A 146 15.09 -34.86 8.74
N GLY A 147 15.03 -35.94 9.47
CA GLY A 147 15.74 -36.12 10.73
C GLY A 147 17.23 -35.82 10.57
N PHE A 148 17.87 -35.21 11.57
CA PHE A 148 19.26 -34.80 11.46
C PHE A 148 20.01 -34.83 12.77
N TRP A 149 21.33 -35.01 12.68
CA TRP A 149 22.29 -35.08 13.78
C TRP A 149 23.52 -34.23 13.45
N VAL A 150 24.16 -33.69 14.48
CA VAL A 150 25.35 -32.83 14.33
C VAL A 150 26.57 -33.54 14.93
N PHE A 151 27.51 -33.89 14.07
CA PHE A 151 28.76 -34.54 14.45
C PHE A 151 29.85 -33.49 14.64
N SER A 152 30.44 -33.46 15.83
CA SER A 152 31.62 -32.62 16.17
C SER A 152 32.91 -33.41 16.02
N LYS A 153 32.85 -34.73 16.11
CA LYS A 153 33.92 -35.70 15.92
C LYS A 153 33.41 -37.00 15.30
N PRO A 154 34.28 -37.79 14.65
CA PRO A 154 33.87 -39.02 13.96
C PRO A 154 33.23 -40.08 14.86
N ASP A 155 33.57 -40.11 16.15
CA ASP A 155 33.09 -41.10 17.11
C ASP A 155 31.77 -40.70 17.82
N ASP A 156 31.18 -39.58 17.47
CA ASP A 156 29.85 -39.20 17.98
C ASP A 156 28.84 -40.29 17.60
N THR A 157 27.93 -40.64 18.54
CA THR A 157 26.87 -41.66 18.32
C THR A 157 25.53 -41.10 18.75
N PHE A 158 24.48 -41.54 18.04
CA PHE A 158 23.07 -41.14 18.27
C PHE A 158 22.20 -42.40 18.19
N ASP A 159 21.44 -42.67 19.24
CA ASP A 159 20.62 -43.89 19.37
C ASP A 159 19.47 -43.94 18.37
N ASP A 160 18.99 -42.79 17.92
CA ASP A 160 17.87 -42.60 16.99
C ASP A 160 18.31 -42.42 15.53
N LEU A 161 19.61 -42.60 15.22
CA LEU A 161 20.11 -42.49 13.85
C LEU A 161 19.75 -43.76 13.04
N VAL A 162 19.05 -43.54 11.92
CA VAL A 162 18.62 -44.62 11.04
C VAL A 162 19.21 -44.45 9.64
N PHE A 163 19.88 -45.50 9.14
CA PHE A 163 20.45 -45.51 7.78
C PHE A 163 19.40 -45.79 6.69
N PRO A 164 19.61 -45.32 5.44
CA PRO A 164 20.79 -44.55 4.98
C PRO A 164 20.73 -43.11 5.42
N VAL A 165 21.93 -42.49 5.58
CA VAL A 165 22.07 -41.06 5.89
C VAL A 165 22.92 -40.38 4.85
N ILE A 166 22.76 -39.04 4.75
CA ILE A 166 23.61 -38.18 3.92
C ILE A 166 24.46 -37.28 4.81
N VAL A 167 25.75 -37.26 4.53
CA VAL A 167 26.77 -36.48 5.25
C VAL A 167 27.05 -35.22 4.45
N LYS A 168 27.02 -34.04 5.09
CA LYS A 168 27.29 -32.76 4.43
C LYS A 168 27.82 -31.68 5.39
N PRO A 169 28.70 -30.77 4.95
CA PRO A 169 29.13 -29.65 5.80
C PRO A 169 27.95 -28.70 6.06
N ILE A 170 27.90 -28.11 7.27
CA ILE A 170 26.77 -27.26 7.69
C ILE A 170 26.70 -25.99 6.86
N MET A 171 27.83 -25.29 6.64
CA MET A 171 27.88 -23.92 6.11
C MET A 171 28.29 -23.84 4.62
N GLU A 172 28.37 -24.98 3.93
CA GLU A 172 28.73 -25.00 2.50
C GLU A 172 27.50 -25.20 1.61
N SER A 173 27.55 -24.66 0.40
CA SER A 173 26.49 -24.75 -0.60
C SER A 173 26.93 -25.54 -1.85
N THR A 174 26.09 -25.56 -2.88
CA THR A 174 26.37 -26.17 -4.20
C THR A 174 26.73 -27.67 -4.19
N SER A 175 26.12 -28.44 -3.28
CA SER A 175 26.32 -29.90 -3.17
C SER A 175 27.80 -30.28 -2.94
N MET A 176 28.58 -29.43 -2.29
CA MET A 176 29.97 -29.76 -1.92
C MET A 176 30.02 -30.72 -0.75
N GLY A 177 30.79 -31.78 -0.85
CA GLY A 177 31.03 -32.72 0.24
C GLY A 177 29.86 -33.65 0.58
N MET A 178 28.82 -33.76 -0.25
CA MET A 178 27.70 -34.67 0.02
C MET A 178 28.10 -36.12 -0.27
N LYS A 179 27.80 -37.04 0.69
CA LYS A 179 28.05 -38.48 0.57
C LYS A 179 26.91 -39.22 1.27
N VAL A 180 26.28 -40.17 0.57
CA VAL A 180 25.28 -41.08 1.17
C VAL A 180 26.05 -42.25 1.76
N VAL A 181 25.71 -42.65 2.97
CA VAL A 181 26.33 -43.77 3.69
C VAL A 181 25.28 -44.67 4.34
N GLU A 182 25.57 -45.97 4.43
CA GLU A 182 24.59 -47.01 4.81
C GLU A 182 24.92 -47.70 6.14
N ASN A 183 26.06 -47.39 6.73
CA ASN A 183 26.52 -48.02 7.97
C ASN A 183 27.41 -47.08 8.78
N TRP A 184 27.69 -47.45 10.04
CA TRP A 184 28.49 -46.62 10.99
C TRP A 184 29.95 -46.49 10.61
N ASP A 185 30.57 -47.50 9.98
CA ASP A 185 31.98 -47.42 9.62
C ASP A 185 32.22 -46.44 8.50
N ASP A 186 31.42 -46.48 7.47
CA ASP A 186 31.45 -45.49 6.37
C ASP A 186 31.09 -44.07 6.87
N LEU A 187 30.16 -43.97 7.84
CA LEU A 187 29.79 -42.70 8.42
C LEU A 187 30.96 -42.02 9.15
N ARG A 188 31.69 -42.77 10.00
CA ARG A 188 32.88 -42.30 10.72
C ARG A 188 33.95 -41.79 9.75
N VAL A 189 34.20 -42.54 8.70
CA VAL A 189 35.21 -42.16 7.69
C VAL A 189 34.73 -40.87 6.96
N ALA A 190 33.48 -40.82 6.55
CA ALA A 190 32.97 -39.66 5.84
C ALA A 190 32.96 -38.39 6.72
N VAL A 191 32.60 -38.52 7.98
CA VAL A 191 32.62 -37.39 8.94
C VAL A 191 34.08 -36.93 9.19
N ALA A 192 35.05 -37.86 9.37
CA ALA A 192 36.45 -37.50 9.53
C ALA A 192 37.00 -36.71 8.36
N GLU A 193 36.82 -37.23 7.13
CA GLU A 193 37.22 -36.55 5.89
C GLU A 193 36.65 -35.13 5.73
N GLN A 194 35.42 -34.95 6.17
CA GLN A 194 34.76 -33.64 6.02
C GLN A 194 35.16 -32.66 7.14
N ILE A 195 35.36 -33.13 8.39
CA ILE A 195 35.86 -32.27 9.48
C ILE A 195 37.26 -31.75 9.10
N GLU A 196 38.14 -32.65 8.62
CA GLU A 196 39.48 -32.26 8.20
C GLU A 196 39.46 -31.24 7.07
N LYS A 197 38.61 -31.46 6.06
CA LYS A 197 38.53 -30.63 4.87
C LYS A 197 37.88 -29.25 5.08
N TYR A 198 36.84 -29.18 5.91
CA TYR A 198 36.04 -27.97 6.07
C TYR A 198 36.22 -27.27 7.42
N SER A 199 36.90 -27.89 8.38
CA SER A 199 37.15 -27.34 9.73
C SER A 199 35.88 -26.86 10.43
N GLN A 200 34.79 -27.62 10.32
CA GLN A 200 33.48 -27.33 10.92
C GLN A 200 32.79 -28.61 11.36
N ASN A 201 31.73 -28.47 12.19
CA ASN A 201 30.86 -29.57 12.52
C ASN A 201 30.14 -30.05 11.24
N ILE A 202 29.74 -31.31 11.24
CA ILE A 202 29.15 -31.98 10.09
C ILE A 202 27.67 -32.29 10.35
N LEU A 203 26.81 -31.96 9.41
CA LEU A 203 25.42 -32.35 9.42
C LEU A 203 25.29 -33.75 8.83
N VAL A 204 24.76 -34.68 9.61
CA VAL A 204 24.28 -35.97 9.15
C VAL A 204 22.78 -35.94 9.14
N GLU A 205 22.18 -36.33 8.05
CA GLU A 205 20.73 -36.17 7.81
C GLU A 205 20.17 -37.46 7.25
N GLN A 206 18.97 -37.83 7.68
CA GLN A 206 18.24 -38.94 7.09
C GLN A 206 18.14 -38.78 5.58
N PHE A 207 18.61 -39.73 4.83
CA PHE A 207 18.46 -39.70 3.39
C PHE A 207 17.01 -40.08 2.99
N ILE A 208 16.39 -39.24 2.20
CA ILE A 208 15.02 -39.46 1.69
C ILE A 208 15.13 -39.95 0.24
N PRO A 209 14.94 -41.26 -0.02
CA PRO A 209 14.86 -41.78 -1.39
C PRO A 209 13.61 -41.25 -2.07
N GLY A 210 13.71 -40.85 -3.35
CA GLY A 210 12.53 -40.40 -4.10
C GLY A 210 12.79 -39.26 -5.08
N ARG A 211 11.75 -38.52 -5.39
CA ARG A 211 11.75 -37.43 -6.38
C ARG A 211 12.29 -36.14 -5.76
N GLU A 212 13.04 -35.37 -6.54
CA GLU A 212 13.65 -34.09 -6.10
C GLU A 212 13.03 -32.93 -6.82
N PHE A 213 12.72 -31.84 -6.06
CA PHE A 213 12.04 -30.67 -6.55
C PHE A 213 12.74 -29.38 -6.16
N ALA A 214 12.52 -28.34 -6.96
CA ALA A 214 12.92 -26.96 -6.65
C ALA A 214 11.72 -26.03 -6.85
N VAL A 215 11.42 -25.22 -5.81
CA VAL A 215 10.31 -24.27 -5.83
C VAL A 215 10.86 -22.87 -5.71
N GLY A 216 10.62 -22.04 -6.74
CA GLY A 216 10.96 -20.64 -6.74
C GLY A 216 9.90 -19.80 -6.04
N ILE A 217 10.32 -18.82 -5.26
CA ILE A 217 9.45 -17.82 -4.63
C ILE A 217 9.93 -16.44 -5.05
N LEU A 218 8.99 -15.54 -5.40
CA LEU A 218 9.24 -14.20 -5.90
C LEU A 218 8.32 -13.21 -5.20
N GLY A 219 8.84 -12.09 -4.68
CA GLY A 219 8.07 -11.03 -4.06
C GLY A 219 8.01 -11.08 -2.53
N ASN A 220 7.22 -10.17 -1.93
CA ASN A 220 7.08 -9.98 -0.49
C ASN A 220 5.62 -9.80 -0.07
N GLY A 221 5.29 -10.18 1.15
CA GLY A 221 3.99 -9.91 1.78
C GLY A 221 2.82 -10.46 0.97
N ALA A 222 1.91 -9.58 0.56
CA ALA A 222 0.75 -9.95 -0.27
C ALA A 222 1.09 -10.18 -1.75
N ASN A 223 2.27 -9.77 -2.19
CA ASN A 223 2.74 -9.88 -3.58
C ASN A 223 3.68 -11.09 -3.78
N ILE A 224 3.68 -12.04 -2.84
CA ILE A 224 4.45 -13.27 -2.99
C ILE A 224 3.81 -14.15 -4.05
N GLU A 225 4.62 -14.53 -5.03
CA GLU A 225 4.30 -15.50 -6.07
C GLU A 225 5.14 -16.76 -5.85
N VAL A 226 4.49 -17.92 -5.87
CA VAL A 226 5.17 -19.23 -5.91
C VAL A 226 5.21 -19.66 -7.37
N LEU A 227 6.41 -19.73 -7.93
CA LEU A 227 6.63 -20.10 -9.32
C LEU A 227 6.26 -21.57 -9.57
N PRO A 228 6.04 -21.99 -10.82
CA PRO A 228 5.82 -23.38 -11.17
C PRO A 228 6.90 -24.31 -10.62
N ILE A 229 6.51 -25.42 -10.04
CA ILE A 229 7.41 -26.38 -9.39
C ILE A 229 8.27 -27.06 -10.45
N VAL A 230 9.57 -27.08 -10.23
CA VAL A 230 10.52 -27.79 -11.08
C VAL A 230 10.88 -29.13 -10.46
N GLU A 231 10.73 -30.21 -11.20
CA GLU A 231 11.24 -31.53 -10.85
C GLU A 231 12.59 -31.76 -11.51
N ILE A 232 13.54 -32.27 -10.76
CA ILE A 232 14.84 -32.71 -11.28
C ILE A 232 14.72 -34.18 -11.75
N ASP A 233 14.94 -34.43 -13.00
CA ASP A 233 14.87 -35.80 -13.53
C ASP A 233 16.09 -36.61 -13.08
N LEU A 234 15.87 -37.49 -12.11
CA LEU A 234 16.90 -38.38 -11.59
C LEU A 234 17.08 -39.65 -12.43
N ALA A 235 16.51 -39.69 -13.65
CA ALA A 235 16.52 -40.84 -14.57
C ALA A 235 15.92 -42.13 -13.95
N GLY A 236 14.91 -41.97 -13.10
CA GLY A 236 14.21 -43.08 -12.45
C GLY A 236 14.93 -43.71 -11.25
N ASP A 237 16.09 -43.19 -10.85
CA ASP A 237 16.81 -43.68 -9.67
C ASP A 237 16.48 -42.85 -8.42
N PRO A 238 15.67 -43.39 -7.48
CA PRO A 238 15.27 -42.69 -6.28
C PRO A 238 16.42 -42.43 -5.29
N ASN A 239 17.53 -43.14 -5.42
CA ASN A 239 18.71 -43.03 -4.55
C ASN A 239 19.75 -42.04 -5.10
N LYS A 240 19.56 -41.55 -6.32
CA LYS A 240 20.46 -40.59 -6.92
C LYS A 240 20.39 -39.24 -6.22
N ILE A 241 21.56 -38.63 -6.04
CA ILE A 241 21.72 -37.24 -5.57
C ILE A 241 22.36 -36.40 -6.67
N GLN A 242 21.96 -35.13 -6.74
CA GLN A 242 22.59 -34.18 -7.68
C GLN A 242 23.91 -33.64 -7.11
N THR A 243 25.03 -34.14 -7.60
CA THR A 243 26.36 -33.66 -7.19
C THR A 243 26.78 -32.37 -7.91
N LYS A 244 27.84 -31.73 -7.43
CA LYS A 244 28.44 -30.56 -8.09
C LYS A 244 28.90 -30.90 -9.51
N SER A 245 29.39 -32.13 -9.74
CA SER A 245 29.81 -32.59 -11.07
C SER A 245 28.63 -32.64 -12.04
N ASP A 246 27.48 -33.12 -11.57
CA ASP A 246 26.25 -33.19 -12.38
C ASP A 246 25.74 -31.78 -12.76
N LYS A 247 25.84 -30.83 -11.84
CA LYS A 247 25.41 -29.44 -12.09
C LYS A 247 26.27 -28.71 -13.13
N VAL A 248 27.53 -29.07 -13.27
CA VAL A 248 28.51 -28.36 -14.13
C VAL A 248 28.79 -29.08 -15.46
N LYS A 249 29.00 -30.42 -15.42
CA LYS A 249 29.46 -31.21 -16.57
C LYS A 249 28.33 -31.88 -17.36
N ALA A 250 27.29 -32.35 -16.65
CA ALA A 250 26.15 -33.05 -17.24
C ALA A 250 24.86 -32.65 -16.47
N PRO A 251 24.31 -31.45 -16.72
CA PRO A 251 23.10 -31.02 -16.02
C PRO A 251 21.97 -32.00 -16.25
N LEU A 252 21.34 -32.43 -15.16
CA LEU A 252 20.14 -33.26 -15.22
C LEU A 252 18.98 -32.49 -15.86
N ASP A 253 18.12 -33.19 -16.58
CA ASP A 253 16.95 -32.61 -17.20
C ASP A 253 15.96 -32.09 -16.12
N LYS A 254 15.15 -31.14 -16.49
CA LYS A 254 14.18 -30.49 -15.61
C LYS A 254 12.81 -30.55 -16.23
N ILE A 255 11.85 -30.98 -15.44
CA ILE A 255 10.44 -31.03 -15.82
C ILE A 255 9.72 -29.88 -15.13
N CYS A 256 9.15 -28.95 -15.87
CA CYS A 256 8.43 -27.79 -15.32
C CYS A 256 7.22 -27.47 -16.21
N PRO A 257 5.99 -27.43 -15.68
CA PRO A 257 5.61 -27.80 -14.31
C PRO A 257 5.85 -29.27 -14.00
N ALA A 258 6.19 -29.57 -12.74
CA ALA A 258 6.35 -30.93 -12.26
C ALA A 258 5.02 -31.72 -12.36
N LYS A 259 5.12 -33.02 -12.62
CA LYS A 259 3.92 -33.89 -12.65
C LYS A 259 3.51 -34.29 -11.24
N LEU A 260 2.60 -33.51 -10.64
CA LEU A 260 2.10 -33.68 -9.28
C LEU A 260 0.57 -33.81 -9.29
N THR A 261 0.02 -34.42 -8.25
CA THR A 261 -1.41 -34.28 -7.95
C THR A 261 -1.68 -32.88 -7.42
N GLU A 262 -2.90 -32.39 -7.53
CA GLU A 262 -3.29 -31.06 -7.01
C GLU A 262 -2.98 -30.94 -5.51
N GLN A 263 -3.23 -31.98 -4.72
CA GLN A 263 -2.94 -31.99 -3.29
C GLN A 263 -1.44 -31.89 -2.99
N GLN A 264 -0.59 -32.63 -3.74
CA GLN A 264 0.87 -32.56 -3.61
C GLN A 264 1.39 -31.17 -3.98
N GLU A 265 0.88 -30.60 -5.05
CA GLU A 265 1.27 -29.26 -5.50
C GLU A 265 0.89 -28.19 -4.46
N GLN A 266 -0.33 -28.23 -3.94
CA GLN A 266 -0.82 -27.28 -2.93
C GLN A 266 0.00 -27.38 -1.63
N GLU A 267 0.25 -28.62 -1.15
CA GLU A 267 1.02 -28.84 0.06
C GLU A 267 2.48 -28.38 -0.11
N MET A 268 3.10 -28.67 -1.24
CA MET A 268 4.47 -28.25 -1.54
C MET A 268 4.58 -26.72 -1.57
N LYS A 269 3.63 -26.05 -2.22
CA LYS A 269 3.55 -24.57 -2.23
C LYS A 269 3.34 -23.98 -0.84
N ARG A 270 2.46 -24.61 -0.04
CA ARG A 270 2.15 -24.16 1.32
C ARG A 270 3.39 -24.19 2.22
N ILE A 271 4.09 -25.34 2.31
CA ILE A 271 5.28 -25.47 3.18
C ILE A 271 6.44 -24.59 2.72
N CYS A 272 6.61 -24.41 1.40
CA CYS A 272 7.62 -23.49 0.87
C CYS A 272 7.33 -22.03 1.24
N LEU A 273 6.08 -21.61 1.11
CA LEU A 273 5.66 -20.26 1.46
C LEU A 273 5.76 -20.00 2.97
N GLU A 274 5.41 -20.98 3.80
CA GLU A 274 5.56 -20.88 5.25
C GLU A 274 7.03 -20.80 5.66
N SER A 275 7.90 -21.67 5.10
CA SER A 275 9.33 -21.64 5.38
C SER A 275 9.97 -20.30 4.98
N PHE A 276 9.63 -19.75 3.81
CA PHE A 276 10.08 -18.44 3.35
C PHE A 276 9.74 -17.33 4.35
N LYS A 277 8.50 -17.32 4.84
CA LYS A 277 8.02 -16.32 5.81
C LYS A 277 8.66 -16.49 7.19
N LYS A 278 8.76 -17.74 7.67
CA LYS A 278 9.28 -18.04 9.02
C LYS A 278 10.77 -17.78 9.16
N LEU A 279 11.52 -17.90 8.07
CA LEU A 279 12.94 -17.59 8.00
C LEU A 279 13.25 -16.12 7.67
N GLY A 280 12.23 -15.27 7.51
CA GLY A 280 12.42 -13.85 7.23
C GLY A 280 13.05 -13.56 5.87
N ILE A 281 12.89 -14.47 4.91
CA ILE A 281 13.45 -14.31 3.56
C ILE A 281 12.68 -13.23 2.80
N ASN A 282 13.37 -12.45 1.97
CA ASN A 282 12.80 -11.36 1.18
C ASN A 282 13.13 -11.49 -0.30
N ASP A 283 12.25 -10.90 -1.12
CA ASP A 283 12.33 -10.62 -2.53
C ASP A 283 12.35 -11.86 -3.42
N PHE A 284 13.25 -12.80 -3.22
CA PHE A 284 13.30 -14.04 -3.99
C PHE A 284 14.09 -15.14 -3.27
N ALA A 285 13.70 -16.39 -3.50
CA ALA A 285 14.41 -17.55 -2.98
C ALA A 285 14.08 -18.81 -3.78
N ARG A 286 14.86 -19.87 -3.55
CA ARG A 286 14.56 -21.23 -4.02
C ARG A 286 14.56 -22.19 -2.83
N VAL A 287 13.53 -23.00 -2.76
CA VAL A 287 13.41 -24.09 -1.79
C VAL A 287 13.65 -25.40 -2.50
N ASP A 288 14.55 -26.22 -1.96
CA ASP A 288 14.87 -27.54 -2.51
C ASP A 288 14.24 -28.62 -1.60
N LEU A 289 13.51 -29.57 -2.21
CA LEU A 289 12.68 -30.57 -1.51
C LEU A 289 12.88 -31.96 -2.08
N ARG A 290 12.57 -32.97 -1.25
CA ARG A 290 12.37 -34.34 -1.71
C ARG A 290 11.00 -34.87 -1.30
N MET A 291 10.47 -35.74 -2.12
CA MET A 291 9.21 -36.48 -1.87
C MET A 291 9.51 -37.95 -1.95
N ASP A 292 9.16 -38.67 -0.88
CA ASP A 292 9.33 -40.14 -0.79
C ASP A 292 8.28 -40.90 -1.65
N SER A 293 8.40 -42.20 -1.67
CA SER A 293 7.48 -43.08 -2.41
C SER A 293 6.04 -43.09 -1.87
N GLN A 294 5.84 -42.62 -0.64
CA GLN A 294 4.52 -42.52 0.01
C GLN A 294 3.87 -41.14 -0.25
N GLY A 295 4.61 -40.22 -0.87
CA GLY A 295 4.15 -38.85 -1.14
C GLY A 295 4.40 -37.86 -0.03
N ASN A 296 5.16 -38.21 1.02
CA ASN A 296 5.57 -37.30 2.06
C ASN A 296 6.64 -36.33 1.53
N ILE A 297 6.50 -35.03 1.83
CA ILE A 297 7.34 -33.98 1.29
C ILE A 297 8.25 -33.43 2.40
N TYR A 298 9.53 -33.26 2.10
CA TYR A 298 10.54 -32.81 3.05
C TYR A 298 11.37 -31.65 2.45
N ILE A 299 11.49 -30.55 3.17
CA ILE A 299 12.39 -29.45 2.80
C ILE A 299 13.82 -29.85 3.15
N LEU A 300 14.70 -29.81 2.16
CA LEU A 300 16.13 -30.10 2.34
C LEU A 300 16.90 -28.86 2.73
N GLU A 301 16.75 -27.77 1.94
CA GLU A 301 17.41 -26.49 2.16
C GLU A 301 16.65 -25.36 1.50
N LEU A 302 16.91 -24.13 1.95
CA LEU A 302 16.45 -22.89 1.31
C LEU A 302 17.68 -22.13 0.78
N ASN A 303 17.51 -21.51 -0.37
CA ASN A 303 18.55 -20.70 -1.00
C ASN A 303 18.07 -19.25 -1.09
N SER A 304 18.44 -18.42 -0.12
CA SER A 304 18.08 -16.99 -0.04
C SER A 304 18.77 -16.13 -1.11
N MET A 305 19.72 -16.71 -1.84
CA MET A 305 20.34 -16.15 -3.05
C MET A 305 20.22 -17.18 -4.17
N ALA A 306 19.01 -17.39 -4.68
CA ALA A 306 18.75 -18.31 -5.77
C ALA A 306 19.58 -17.96 -6.99
N SER A 307 20.16 -18.98 -7.65
CA SER A 307 20.99 -18.78 -8.83
C SER A 307 20.20 -18.14 -9.98
N LEU A 308 20.68 -17.00 -10.47
CA LEU A 308 20.15 -16.29 -11.64
C LEU A 308 20.84 -16.71 -12.95
N GLY A 309 21.63 -17.78 -12.93
CA GLY A 309 22.21 -18.36 -14.18
C GLY A 309 21.13 -18.94 -15.10
N GLY A 310 21.30 -18.80 -16.42
CA GLY A 310 20.27 -19.17 -17.40
C GLY A 310 19.83 -20.63 -17.41
N THR A 311 20.60 -21.54 -16.81
CA THR A 311 20.26 -22.97 -16.64
C THR A 311 19.74 -23.30 -15.24
N GLY A 312 19.63 -22.30 -14.35
CA GLY A 312 19.17 -22.48 -12.97
C GLY A 312 17.68 -22.87 -12.89
N SER A 313 17.31 -23.71 -11.94
CA SER A 313 15.90 -24.12 -11.74
C SER A 313 14.98 -22.92 -11.45
N TYR A 314 15.48 -21.89 -10.78
CA TYR A 314 14.73 -20.66 -10.50
C TYR A 314 14.37 -19.91 -11.80
N VAL A 315 15.35 -19.70 -12.69
CA VAL A 315 15.13 -19.04 -14.00
C VAL A 315 14.23 -19.90 -14.89
N HIS A 316 14.40 -21.25 -14.85
CA HIS A 316 13.55 -22.16 -15.60
C HIS A 316 12.08 -22.10 -15.14
N ALA A 317 11.82 -22.11 -13.83
CA ALA A 317 10.48 -21.92 -13.27
C ALA A 317 9.85 -20.58 -13.69
N ALA A 318 10.62 -19.49 -13.61
CA ALA A 318 10.16 -18.17 -14.01
C ALA A 318 9.84 -18.08 -15.50
N THR A 319 10.65 -18.72 -16.36
CA THR A 319 10.38 -18.80 -17.82
C THR A 319 9.08 -19.57 -18.08
N THR A 320 8.84 -20.66 -17.37
CA THR A 320 7.58 -21.43 -17.46
C THR A 320 6.38 -20.63 -16.98
N ALA A 321 6.58 -19.74 -15.99
CA ALA A 321 5.56 -18.78 -15.55
C ALA A 321 5.32 -17.62 -16.54
N GLY A 322 6.07 -17.55 -17.66
CA GLY A 322 5.92 -16.53 -18.68
C GLY A 322 6.84 -15.32 -18.54
N TYR A 323 7.80 -15.31 -17.59
CA TYR A 323 8.79 -14.26 -17.47
C TYR A 323 9.89 -14.41 -18.50
N SER A 324 10.22 -13.36 -19.24
CA SER A 324 11.52 -13.27 -19.90
C SER A 324 12.62 -13.10 -18.84
N TYR A 325 13.87 -13.35 -19.20
CA TYR A 325 14.97 -13.12 -18.26
C TYR A 325 15.03 -11.66 -17.80
N ASP A 326 14.86 -10.72 -18.73
CA ASP A 326 14.87 -9.28 -18.43
C ASP A 326 13.70 -8.90 -17.50
N SER A 327 12.49 -9.41 -17.77
CA SER A 327 11.34 -9.13 -16.91
C SER A 327 11.46 -9.76 -15.52
N LEU A 328 12.08 -10.93 -15.39
CA LEU A 328 12.34 -11.57 -14.09
C LEU A 328 13.29 -10.71 -13.25
N ILE A 329 14.42 -10.26 -13.82
CA ILE A 329 15.42 -9.44 -13.10
C ILE A 329 14.79 -8.13 -12.63
N ASN A 330 14.05 -7.45 -13.50
CA ASN A 330 13.36 -6.22 -13.13
C ASN A 330 12.26 -6.47 -12.09
N LYS A 331 11.58 -7.62 -12.15
CA LYS A 331 10.56 -7.99 -11.13
C LYS A 331 11.18 -8.25 -9.76
N ILE A 332 12.37 -8.86 -9.69
CA ILE A 332 13.12 -9.04 -8.45
C ILE A 332 13.54 -7.67 -7.87
N LEU A 333 14.05 -6.76 -8.71
CA LEU A 333 14.36 -5.39 -8.28
C LEU A 333 13.12 -4.66 -7.76
N ASP A 334 12.00 -4.79 -8.46
CA ASP A 334 10.73 -4.17 -8.10
C ASP A 334 10.17 -4.71 -6.77
N ALA A 335 10.33 -5.99 -6.48
CA ALA A 335 9.94 -6.58 -5.20
C ALA A 335 10.65 -5.90 -4.02
N ALA A 336 11.95 -5.65 -4.16
CA ALA A 336 12.72 -4.90 -3.16
C ALA A 336 12.34 -3.42 -3.14
N ALA A 337 12.16 -2.78 -4.30
CA ALA A 337 11.74 -1.39 -4.38
C ALA A 337 10.37 -1.15 -3.71
N LEU A 338 9.42 -2.05 -3.92
CA LEU A 338 8.14 -2.02 -3.23
C LEU A 338 8.29 -2.15 -1.70
N ARG A 339 9.22 -2.98 -1.24
CA ARG A 339 9.50 -3.17 0.19
C ARG A 339 10.08 -1.91 0.84
N TYR A 340 11.01 -1.22 0.17
CA TYR A 340 11.69 -0.05 0.73
C TYR A 340 10.97 1.27 0.45
N PHE A 341 10.40 1.44 -0.74
CA PHE A 341 9.86 2.72 -1.20
C PHE A 341 8.32 2.71 -1.29
N GLY A 342 7.69 1.54 -1.18
CA GLY A 342 6.25 1.40 -1.37
C GLY A 342 5.79 1.60 -2.81
N GLU A 343 6.68 1.61 -3.79
CA GLU A 343 6.43 1.95 -5.19
C GLU A 343 7.09 0.97 -6.15
N SER A 344 6.41 0.71 -7.28
CA SER A 344 6.95 -0.09 -8.38
C SER A 344 7.75 0.79 -9.34
N TYR A 345 8.90 0.30 -9.76
CA TYR A 345 9.81 0.93 -10.73
C TYR A 345 9.88 0.17 -12.07
N ILE A 346 8.99 -0.81 -12.28
CA ILE A 346 8.88 -1.48 -13.58
C ILE A 346 8.17 -0.56 -14.56
N HIS A 347 8.79 -0.35 -15.74
CA HIS A 347 8.10 0.29 -16.86
C HIS A 347 6.91 -0.58 -17.31
N PRO A 348 5.71 -0.02 -17.48
CA PRO A 348 4.52 -0.79 -17.89
C PRO A 348 4.66 -1.48 -19.26
N GLU A 349 5.66 -1.11 -20.05
CA GLU A 349 5.87 -1.64 -21.42
C GLU A 349 6.59 -3.00 -21.44
N GLU A 350 7.31 -3.37 -20.39
CA GLU A 350 8.10 -4.61 -20.34
C GLU A 350 7.37 -5.81 -19.69
N ALA A 351 6.24 -5.59 -19.03
CA ALA A 351 5.39 -6.65 -18.53
C ALA A 351 4.39 -7.11 -19.61
N THR A 352 4.86 -7.47 -20.80
CA THR A 352 4.01 -8.16 -21.79
C THR A 352 4.31 -9.66 -21.81
N PRO A 353 3.44 -10.49 -21.24
CA PRO A 353 3.26 -11.82 -21.76
C PRO A 353 2.63 -11.69 -23.15
N GLU A 354 3.14 -12.43 -24.11
CA GLU A 354 2.46 -12.64 -25.39
C GLU A 354 1.00 -13.04 -25.13
N LYS A 355 0.08 -12.35 -25.81
CA LYS A 355 -1.35 -12.63 -25.99
C LYS A 355 -1.98 -13.63 -25.00
N ILE A 356 -2.28 -13.16 -23.80
CA ILE A 356 -3.44 -13.65 -23.06
C ILE A 356 -4.64 -12.94 -23.71
N GLU A 357 -5.65 -13.69 -24.10
CA GLU A 357 -6.96 -13.16 -24.51
C GLU A 357 -7.34 -12.05 -23.54
N SER A 358 -7.70 -10.88 -24.06
CA SER A 358 -7.86 -9.65 -23.26
C SER A 358 -8.89 -9.89 -22.15
N GLN A 359 -8.42 -10.10 -20.94
CA GLN A 359 -9.33 -10.17 -19.79
C GLN A 359 -10.13 -8.87 -19.71
N PRO A 360 -11.44 -8.94 -19.40
CA PRO A 360 -12.25 -7.76 -19.21
C PRO A 360 -11.59 -6.79 -18.23
N LEU A 361 -11.56 -5.50 -18.56
CA LEU A 361 -10.92 -4.47 -17.72
C LEU A 361 -11.29 -4.59 -16.24
N ARG A 362 -12.55 -4.93 -15.93
CA ARG A 362 -13.02 -5.13 -14.55
C ARG A 362 -12.26 -6.25 -13.80
N ALA A 363 -11.93 -7.34 -14.49
CA ALA A 363 -11.21 -8.46 -13.87
C ALA A 363 -9.77 -8.06 -13.53
N VAL A 364 -9.10 -7.35 -14.43
CA VAL A 364 -7.74 -6.81 -14.22
C VAL A 364 -7.72 -5.84 -13.05
N LEU A 365 -8.66 -4.88 -13.00
CA LEU A 365 -8.75 -3.91 -11.92
C LEU A 365 -9.05 -4.57 -10.57
N ARG A 366 -10.00 -5.51 -10.53
CA ARG A 366 -10.37 -6.24 -9.29
C ARG A 366 -9.22 -7.08 -8.77
N SER A 367 -8.50 -7.76 -9.65
CA SER A 367 -7.31 -8.55 -9.29
C SER A 367 -6.23 -7.65 -8.66
N TYR A 368 -5.94 -6.52 -9.29
CA TYR A 368 -4.99 -5.54 -8.77
C TYR A 368 -5.38 -5.05 -7.37
N LEU A 369 -6.63 -4.60 -7.20
CA LEU A 369 -7.12 -4.07 -5.92
C LEU A 369 -7.08 -5.12 -4.80
N ARG A 370 -7.42 -6.38 -5.10
CA ARG A 370 -7.34 -7.49 -4.15
C ARG A 370 -5.90 -7.78 -3.73
N SER A 371 -4.98 -7.85 -4.68
CA SER A 371 -3.56 -8.14 -4.40
C SER A 371 -2.88 -7.03 -3.59
N HIS A 372 -3.35 -5.79 -3.70
CA HIS A 372 -2.78 -4.62 -2.99
C HIS A 372 -3.56 -4.23 -1.72
N LEU A 373 -4.60 -4.98 -1.33
CA LEU A 373 -5.46 -4.60 -0.20
C LEU A 373 -4.66 -4.43 1.11
N THR A 374 -3.75 -5.34 1.43
CA THR A 374 -2.94 -5.27 2.65
C THR A 374 -1.96 -4.08 2.63
N THR A 375 -1.38 -3.77 1.49
CA THR A 375 -0.51 -2.60 1.32
C THR A 375 -1.30 -1.30 1.47
N ASN A 376 -2.50 -1.25 0.90
CA ASN A 376 -3.42 -0.13 1.02
C ASN A 376 -3.91 0.05 2.46
N GLU A 377 -4.13 -1.03 3.21
CA GLU A 377 -4.49 -1.01 4.62
C GLU A 377 -3.38 -0.37 5.49
N LYS A 378 -2.10 -0.72 5.24
CA LYS A 378 -0.96 -0.06 5.90
C LYS A 378 -0.85 1.44 5.56
N LEU A 379 -1.14 1.79 4.32
CA LEU A 379 -1.20 3.19 3.94
C LEU A 379 -2.33 3.92 4.69
N LEU A 380 -3.51 3.31 4.78
CA LEU A 380 -4.63 3.88 5.52
C LEU A 380 -4.30 4.09 7.00
N GLU A 381 -3.65 3.12 7.64
CA GLU A 381 -3.13 3.24 8.99
C GLU A 381 -2.24 4.49 9.14
N HIS A 382 -1.30 4.67 8.21
CA HIS A 382 -0.43 5.85 8.23
C HIS A 382 -1.22 7.16 8.07
N LEU A 383 -2.19 7.21 7.14
CA LEU A 383 -3.03 8.39 6.93
C LEU A 383 -3.92 8.69 8.15
N VAL A 384 -4.51 7.65 8.76
CA VAL A 384 -5.40 7.79 9.93
C VAL A 384 -4.61 8.30 11.13
N ASN A 385 -3.39 7.85 11.33
CA ASN A 385 -2.53 8.27 12.44
C ASN A 385 -1.99 9.69 12.32
N VAL A 386 -2.21 10.39 11.20
CA VAL A 386 -2.03 11.85 11.09
C VAL A 386 -3.30 12.53 11.60
N ASN A 387 -3.22 13.26 12.73
CA ASN A 387 -4.36 14.00 13.26
C ASN A 387 -4.59 15.30 12.50
N SER A 388 -5.22 15.21 11.32
CA SER A 388 -5.54 16.36 10.46
C SER A 388 -6.76 17.14 10.95
N SER A 389 -6.78 17.50 12.24
CA SER A 389 -7.84 18.35 12.81
C SER A 389 -7.91 19.68 12.10
N ILE A 390 -9.13 20.21 11.91
CA ILE A 390 -9.35 21.55 11.37
C ILE A 390 -8.63 22.66 12.17
N HIS A 391 -8.27 22.39 13.42
CA HIS A 391 -7.52 23.28 14.29
C HIS A 391 -6.00 23.06 14.21
N ASN A 392 -5.52 22.15 13.35
CA ASN A 392 -4.12 21.82 13.17
C ASN A 392 -3.72 21.89 11.68
N ALA A 393 -3.52 23.10 11.19
CA ALA A 393 -3.15 23.33 9.78
C ALA A 393 -1.85 22.62 9.37
N GLU A 394 -0.91 22.41 10.29
CA GLU A 394 0.36 21.71 10.01
C GLU A 394 0.13 20.24 9.64
N ASP A 395 -0.66 19.50 10.43
CA ASP A 395 -0.98 18.10 10.13
C ASP A 395 -1.93 17.96 8.92
N VAL A 396 -2.82 18.93 8.68
CA VAL A 396 -3.59 19.01 7.42
C VAL A 396 -2.65 19.12 6.23
N ASN A 397 -1.67 20.00 6.30
CA ASN A 397 -0.64 20.17 5.26
C ASN A 397 0.24 18.93 5.10
N LYS A 398 0.60 18.26 6.19
CA LYS A 398 1.34 16.99 6.17
C LYS A 398 0.57 15.90 5.43
N LEU A 399 -0.73 15.75 5.72
CA LEU A 399 -1.60 14.81 5.01
C LEU A 399 -1.69 15.16 3.52
N GLY A 400 -1.90 16.44 3.18
CA GLY A 400 -1.92 16.93 1.80
C GLY A 400 -0.64 16.61 1.04
N ASN A 401 0.52 16.79 1.68
CA ASN A 401 1.83 16.47 1.11
C ASN A 401 2.02 14.98 0.86
N ILE A 402 1.56 14.11 1.78
CA ILE A 402 1.62 12.65 1.60
C ILE A 402 0.81 12.22 0.38
N ILE A 403 -0.41 12.75 0.22
CA ILE A 403 -1.29 12.42 -0.89
C ILE A 403 -0.74 13.01 -2.21
N SER A 404 -0.32 14.27 -2.21
CA SER A 404 0.22 14.95 -3.40
C SER A 404 1.46 14.26 -3.95
N ARG A 405 2.40 13.85 -3.11
CA ARG A 405 3.58 13.07 -3.52
C ARG A 405 3.18 11.78 -4.25
N ARG A 406 2.22 11.02 -3.71
CA ARG A 406 1.74 9.77 -4.34
C ARG A 406 1.06 10.02 -5.68
N LEU A 407 0.28 11.09 -5.79
CA LEU A 407 -0.36 11.49 -7.05
C LEU A 407 0.66 11.99 -8.07
N THR A 408 1.71 12.69 -7.64
CA THR A 408 2.81 13.10 -8.52
C THR A 408 3.50 11.89 -9.15
N HIS A 409 3.71 10.80 -8.40
CA HIS A 409 4.23 9.55 -8.95
C HIS A 409 3.27 8.87 -9.95
N LEU A 410 1.98 9.18 -9.88
CA LEU A 410 1.00 8.74 -10.89
C LEU A 410 0.93 9.66 -12.11
N GLY A 411 1.71 10.74 -12.14
CA GLY A 411 1.79 11.69 -13.25
C GLY A 411 0.89 12.91 -13.09
N PHE A 412 0.43 13.21 -11.87
CA PHE A 412 -0.32 14.44 -11.60
C PHE A 412 0.62 15.60 -11.26
N GLU A 413 0.28 16.79 -11.76
CA GLU A 413 0.91 18.06 -11.40
C GLU A 413 0.02 18.78 -10.38
N SER A 414 0.62 19.35 -9.34
CA SER A 414 -0.09 20.00 -8.25
C SER A 414 0.03 21.52 -8.28
N GLN A 415 -1.07 22.19 -7.98
CA GLN A 415 -1.14 23.61 -7.67
C GLN A 415 -1.64 23.76 -6.23
N VAL A 416 -0.89 24.47 -5.41
CA VAL A 416 -1.19 24.69 -3.99
C VAL A 416 -1.81 26.08 -3.81
N PHE A 417 -2.91 26.14 -3.06
CA PHE A 417 -3.58 27.35 -2.62
C PHE A 417 -3.38 27.47 -1.12
N SER A 418 -2.53 28.39 -0.71
CA SER A 418 -2.19 28.55 0.70
C SER A 418 -3.31 29.26 1.46
N GLU A 419 -3.69 28.68 2.61
CA GLU A 419 -4.65 29.24 3.54
C GLU A 419 -4.14 29.07 4.98
N PHE A 420 -4.07 30.18 5.72
CA PHE A 420 -3.47 30.20 7.06
C PHE A 420 -4.34 29.54 8.11
N ASP A 421 -5.66 29.74 8.02
CA ASP A 421 -6.59 29.38 9.08
C ASP A 421 -6.89 27.88 9.12
N VAL A 422 -6.77 27.17 7.98
CA VAL A 422 -7.26 25.80 7.82
C VAL A 422 -6.30 24.82 7.15
N GLY A 423 -5.16 25.33 6.70
CA GLY A 423 -4.19 24.57 5.91
C GLY A 423 -4.41 24.67 4.39
N ASN A 424 -3.43 24.23 3.63
CA ASN A 424 -3.38 24.40 2.19
C ASN A 424 -4.40 23.52 1.47
N MET A 425 -5.01 24.06 0.41
CA MET A 425 -5.81 23.31 -0.55
C MET A 425 -4.93 22.96 -1.74
N VAL A 426 -5.19 21.81 -2.37
CA VAL A 426 -4.36 21.33 -3.48
C VAL A 426 -5.24 20.89 -4.66
N TYR A 427 -4.97 21.47 -5.82
CA TYR A 427 -5.56 21.04 -7.08
C TYR A 427 -4.52 20.29 -7.91
N LEU A 428 -4.86 19.10 -8.41
CA LEU A 428 -3.94 18.25 -9.16
C LEU A 428 -4.59 17.82 -10.49
N LYS A 429 -3.79 17.77 -11.56
CA LYS A 429 -4.19 17.28 -12.88
C LYS A 429 -3.15 16.34 -13.46
N ASN A 430 -3.58 15.30 -14.20
CA ASN A 430 -2.69 14.42 -14.97
C ASN A 430 -2.59 14.78 -16.45
N HIS A 431 -3.03 15.97 -16.86
CA HIS A 431 -3.09 16.44 -18.23
C HIS A 431 -2.92 17.97 -18.31
N THR A 432 -2.63 18.48 -19.49
CA THR A 432 -2.42 19.92 -19.76
C THR A 432 -3.68 20.64 -20.27
N SER A 433 -4.76 19.92 -20.60
CA SER A 433 -6.01 20.54 -21.07
C SER A 433 -6.62 21.43 -20.00
N GLU A 434 -7.36 22.46 -20.40
CA GLU A 434 -8.11 23.32 -19.49
C GLU A 434 -9.23 22.52 -18.79
N ASN A 435 -10.00 21.75 -19.56
CA ASN A 435 -11.13 20.99 -19.04
C ASN A 435 -10.76 19.56 -18.63
N ASN A 436 -11.32 19.12 -17.51
CA ASN A 436 -11.25 17.73 -17.03
C ASN A 436 -12.42 16.89 -17.60
N ASP A 437 -12.16 15.60 -17.85
CA ASP A 437 -13.27 14.65 -18.04
C ASP A 437 -14.02 14.45 -16.71
N VAL A 438 -13.26 14.29 -15.60
CA VAL A 438 -13.80 14.08 -14.25
C VAL A 438 -13.01 14.92 -13.23
N LEU A 439 -13.73 15.53 -12.30
CA LEU A 439 -13.19 16.12 -11.08
C LEU A 439 -13.50 15.21 -9.89
N LEU A 440 -12.47 14.80 -9.17
CA LEU A 440 -12.58 14.14 -7.88
C LEU A 440 -12.48 15.16 -6.76
N LEU A 441 -13.48 15.19 -5.89
CA LEU A 441 -13.51 16.05 -4.71
C LEU A 441 -13.24 15.21 -3.46
N SER A 442 -12.33 15.68 -2.63
CA SER A 442 -12.08 15.13 -1.30
C SER A 442 -11.59 16.23 -0.37
N HIS A 443 -11.48 15.91 0.91
CA HIS A 443 -10.97 16.88 1.87
C HIS A 443 -9.91 16.26 2.78
N LEU A 444 -9.07 17.11 3.35
CA LEU A 444 -7.92 16.73 4.19
C LEU A 444 -8.24 16.87 5.68
N ASP A 445 -9.09 17.83 6.03
CA ASP A 445 -9.44 18.18 7.39
C ASP A 445 -10.41 17.18 8.04
N THR A 446 -10.32 17.07 9.36
CA THR A 446 -11.26 16.32 10.19
C THR A 446 -11.70 17.15 11.39
N TRP A 447 -12.81 16.78 12.03
CA TRP A 447 -13.35 17.51 13.16
C TRP A 447 -12.67 17.19 14.51
N TYR A 448 -11.91 16.10 14.60
CA TYR A 448 -11.35 15.61 15.87
C TYR A 448 -10.24 16.50 16.41
N ASP A 449 -10.34 16.91 17.67
CA ASP A 449 -9.23 17.49 18.41
C ASP A 449 -8.34 16.39 19.04
N ASN A 450 -7.29 16.81 19.75
CA ASN A 450 -6.34 15.87 20.36
C ASN A 450 -6.95 14.99 21.47
N ARG A 451 -8.08 15.39 22.06
CA ARG A 451 -8.72 14.64 23.17
C ARG A 451 -9.59 13.51 22.64
N ASP A 452 -10.22 13.73 21.49
CA ASP A 452 -11.18 12.81 20.89
C ASP A 452 -10.54 11.95 19.79
N PHE A 453 -9.23 12.12 19.54
CA PHE A 453 -8.51 11.41 18.49
C PHE A 453 -8.34 9.92 18.84
N THR A 454 -8.82 9.06 17.97
CA THR A 454 -8.67 7.60 18.03
C THR A 454 -7.68 7.15 16.95
N PRO A 455 -6.53 6.54 17.31
CA PRO A 455 -5.61 5.94 16.36
C PRO A 455 -6.25 4.80 15.57
N PHE A 456 -5.60 4.42 14.46
CA PHE A 456 -6.04 3.28 13.66
C PHE A 456 -6.00 1.97 14.45
N TYR A 457 -7.07 1.18 14.37
CA TYR A 457 -7.10 -0.21 14.80
C TYR A 457 -8.09 -1.02 13.97
N LYS A 458 -7.97 -2.37 14.06
CA LYS A 458 -8.75 -3.31 13.25
C LYS A 458 -9.45 -4.34 14.12
N VAL A 459 -10.72 -4.60 13.82
CA VAL A 459 -11.51 -5.67 14.43
C VAL A 459 -12.27 -6.42 13.34
N GLY A 460 -11.83 -7.63 13.01
CA GLY A 460 -12.43 -8.41 11.92
C GLY A 460 -12.38 -7.67 10.57
N ASN A 461 -13.55 -7.46 9.97
CA ASN A 461 -13.69 -6.73 8.69
C ASN A 461 -13.91 -5.21 8.88
N LYS A 462 -13.79 -4.69 10.10
CA LYS A 462 -13.93 -3.27 10.38
C LYS A 462 -12.58 -2.63 10.66
N LEU A 463 -12.34 -1.48 10.05
CA LEU A 463 -11.17 -0.64 10.25
C LEU A 463 -11.64 0.65 10.93
N PHE A 464 -11.06 0.98 12.08
CA PHE A 464 -11.44 2.09 12.94
C PHE A 464 -10.38 3.17 12.98
N GLY A 465 -10.78 4.38 13.31
CA GLY A 465 -9.90 5.50 13.60
C GLY A 465 -10.47 6.84 13.16
N SER A 466 -9.97 7.92 13.74
CA SER A 466 -10.48 9.27 13.51
C SER A 466 -10.32 9.73 12.06
N GLY A 467 -11.42 10.10 11.43
CA GLY A 467 -11.49 10.55 10.04
C GLY A 467 -11.37 9.43 9.01
N ILE A 468 -11.43 8.16 9.42
CA ILE A 468 -11.28 7.02 8.51
C ILE A 468 -12.43 6.93 7.51
N ALA A 469 -13.67 7.18 7.93
CA ALA A 469 -14.83 7.25 7.05
C ALA A 469 -14.98 8.67 6.48
N GLU A 470 -14.83 9.69 7.32
CA GLU A 470 -15.10 11.08 6.95
C GLU A 470 -14.23 11.56 5.78
N SER A 471 -12.92 11.21 5.75
CA SER A 471 -11.93 11.75 4.80
C SER A 471 -10.96 10.68 4.27
N LYS A 472 -10.16 10.07 5.14
CA LYS A 472 -8.94 9.33 4.78
C LYS A 472 -9.20 8.05 3.98
N GLY A 473 -10.31 7.40 4.24
CA GLY A 473 -10.75 6.24 3.46
C GLY A 473 -11.10 6.59 2.01
N GLY A 474 -11.70 7.76 1.78
CA GLY A 474 -11.97 8.28 0.44
C GLY A 474 -10.69 8.59 -0.33
N LEU A 475 -9.69 9.20 0.34
CA LEU A 475 -8.35 9.43 -0.22
C LEU A 475 -7.68 8.12 -0.63
N LEU A 476 -7.80 7.07 0.18
CA LEU A 476 -7.26 5.75 -0.15
C LEU A 476 -7.98 5.11 -1.34
N VAL A 477 -9.32 5.15 -1.39
CA VAL A 477 -10.11 4.63 -2.52
C VAL A 477 -9.69 5.31 -3.82
N MET A 478 -9.50 6.63 -3.80
CA MET A 478 -9.00 7.40 -4.94
C MET A 478 -7.62 6.91 -5.40
N LEU A 479 -6.65 6.86 -4.49
CA LEU A 479 -5.30 6.40 -4.81
C LEU A 479 -5.30 4.99 -5.39
N SER A 480 -6.04 4.07 -4.77
CA SER A 480 -6.15 2.68 -5.20
C SER A 480 -6.76 2.55 -6.60
N ALA A 481 -7.82 3.31 -6.89
CA ALA A 481 -8.47 3.32 -8.20
C ALA A 481 -7.53 3.85 -9.30
N LEU A 482 -6.81 4.94 -9.03
CA LEU A 482 -5.87 5.54 -9.98
C LEU A 482 -4.65 4.63 -10.21
N GLN A 483 -4.14 3.98 -9.18
CA GLN A 483 -3.07 2.98 -9.30
C GLN A 483 -3.52 1.77 -10.13
N ALA A 484 -4.72 1.26 -9.89
CA ALA A 484 -5.30 0.16 -10.68
C ALA A 484 -5.46 0.55 -12.16
N LEU A 485 -5.91 1.79 -12.45
CA LEU A 485 -6.01 2.31 -13.81
C LEU A 485 -4.64 2.50 -14.47
N ARG A 486 -3.62 2.90 -13.71
CA ARG A 486 -2.24 2.97 -14.21
C ARG A 486 -1.74 1.56 -14.57
N PHE A 487 -1.94 0.59 -13.68
CA PHE A 487 -1.60 -0.82 -13.93
C PHE A 487 -2.29 -1.35 -15.20
N ALA A 488 -3.57 -1.06 -15.38
CA ALA A 488 -4.35 -1.43 -16.57
C ALA A 488 -4.02 -0.56 -17.81
N ARG A 489 -3.02 0.33 -17.77
CA ARG A 489 -2.60 1.25 -18.85
C ARG A 489 -3.72 2.18 -19.38
N LYS A 490 -4.67 2.50 -18.50
CA LYS A 490 -5.81 3.38 -18.85
C LYS A 490 -5.60 4.82 -18.37
N LEU A 491 -4.90 5.04 -17.24
CA LEU A 491 -4.80 6.35 -16.59
C LEU A 491 -4.30 7.48 -17.51
N LYS A 492 -3.28 7.23 -18.33
CA LYS A 492 -2.73 8.24 -19.28
C LYS A 492 -3.74 8.73 -20.35
N LYS A 493 -4.84 8.00 -20.54
CA LYS A 493 -5.88 8.33 -21.54
C LYS A 493 -7.03 9.14 -20.95
N LEU A 494 -7.03 9.35 -19.63
CA LEU A 494 -8.06 10.05 -18.86
C LEU A 494 -7.59 11.47 -18.55
N LYS A 495 -8.50 12.43 -18.52
CA LYS A 495 -8.26 13.78 -18.05
C LYS A 495 -8.91 13.95 -16.68
N VAL A 496 -8.15 13.66 -15.62
CA VAL A 496 -8.64 13.68 -14.24
C VAL A 496 -8.11 14.90 -13.52
N GLY A 497 -9.02 15.70 -12.96
CA GLY A 497 -8.75 16.72 -11.95
C GLY A 497 -9.03 16.17 -10.55
N ILE A 498 -8.24 16.56 -9.56
CA ILE A 498 -8.44 16.21 -8.16
C ILE A 498 -8.34 17.49 -7.35
N LEU A 499 -9.35 17.79 -6.55
CA LEU A 499 -9.34 18.91 -5.63
C LEU A 499 -9.42 18.41 -4.19
N LEU A 500 -8.38 18.70 -3.42
CA LEU A 500 -8.28 18.41 -1.99
C LEU A 500 -8.48 19.72 -1.23
N ILE A 501 -9.59 19.86 -0.50
CA ILE A 501 -9.88 21.03 0.32
C ILE A 501 -9.55 20.79 1.78
N SER A 502 -9.39 21.86 2.57
CA SER A 502 -8.93 21.78 3.95
C SER A 502 -9.93 22.39 4.96
N ASP A 503 -11.16 22.69 4.53
CA ASP A 503 -12.15 23.40 5.33
C ASP A 503 -13.57 22.81 5.22
N ASP A 504 -13.70 21.54 4.84
CA ASP A 504 -15.03 20.91 4.74
C ASP A 504 -15.77 20.89 6.07
N SER A 505 -15.03 20.68 7.18
CA SER A 505 -15.59 20.72 8.54
C SER A 505 -16.14 22.10 8.91
N LEU A 506 -15.59 23.17 8.35
CA LEU A 506 -16.10 24.55 8.49
C LEU A 506 -17.22 24.90 7.48
N GLY A 507 -17.62 23.95 6.62
CA GLY A 507 -18.67 24.16 5.63
C GLY A 507 -18.19 24.87 4.37
N GLY A 508 -16.93 24.78 3.99
CA GLY A 508 -16.38 25.31 2.75
C GLY A 508 -16.23 26.84 2.77
N ARG A 509 -15.92 27.43 3.93
CA ARG A 509 -15.82 28.88 4.10
C ARG A 509 -14.79 29.50 3.16
N PHE A 510 -13.67 28.84 2.95
CA PHE A 510 -12.56 29.32 2.11
C PHE A 510 -12.54 28.62 0.75
N SER A 511 -12.95 27.36 0.67
CA SER A 511 -12.87 26.53 -0.56
C SER A 511 -14.01 26.75 -1.55
N LYS A 512 -15.16 27.29 -1.14
CA LYS A 512 -16.38 27.38 -1.96
C LYS A 512 -16.14 27.92 -3.37
N LYS A 513 -15.39 29.03 -3.50
CA LYS A 513 -15.07 29.63 -4.80
C LYS A 513 -14.21 28.69 -5.64
N LEU A 514 -13.18 28.08 -5.04
CA LEU A 514 -12.27 27.17 -5.71
C LEU A 514 -13.00 25.91 -6.22
N VAL A 515 -13.90 25.33 -5.40
CA VAL A 515 -14.77 24.21 -5.81
C VAL A 515 -15.64 24.61 -6.99
N LYS A 516 -16.29 25.79 -6.95
CA LYS A 516 -17.15 26.29 -8.02
C LYS A 516 -16.38 26.49 -9.32
N ASP A 517 -15.21 27.12 -9.26
CA ASP A 517 -14.39 27.43 -10.43
C ASP A 517 -13.83 26.15 -11.09
N THR A 518 -13.30 25.21 -10.29
CA THR A 518 -12.75 23.96 -10.80
C THR A 518 -13.84 23.02 -11.32
N SER A 519 -15.01 22.99 -10.69
CA SER A 519 -16.13 22.17 -11.15
C SER A 519 -16.71 22.67 -12.47
N LYS A 520 -16.69 23.99 -12.73
CA LYS A 520 -17.11 24.58 -14.00
C LYS A 520 -16.31 24.01 -15.18
N LEU A 521 -15.02 23.77 -14.97
CA LEU A 521 -14.10 23.22 -15.96
C LEU A 521 -14.12 21.68 -16.05
N SER A 522 -15.13 21.02 -15.51
CA SER A 522 -15.20 19.56 -15.44
C SER A 522 -16.54 19.04 -15.96
N ASN A 523 -16.51 17.91 -16.70
CA ASN A 523 -17.72 17.32 -17.27
C ASN A 523 -18.51 16.52 -16.23
N TYR A 524 -17.83 15.72 -15.41
CA TYR A 524 -18.41 14.90 -14.35
C TYR A 524 -17.74 15.21 -13.02
N ILE A 525 -18.48 15.12 -11.91
CA ILE A 525 -17.98 15.41 -10.57
C ILE A 525 -18.28 14.24 -9.63
N ILE A 526 -17.29 13.81 -8.88
CA ILE A 526 -17.39 12.69 -7.92
C ILE A 526 -16.82 13.12 -6.59
N ASP A 527 -17.63 13.09 -5.53
CA ASP A 527 -17.21 13.31 -4.14
C ASP A 527 -16.91 11.97 -3.45
N LEU A 528 -15.80 11.93 -2.74
CA LEU A 528 -15.20 10.72 -2.18
C LEU A 528 -15.52 10.50 -0.70
N LYS A 529 -16.56 11.11 -0.19
CA LYS A 529 -17.06 10.79 1.16
C LYS A 529 -17.57 9.35 1.24
N TRP A 530 -17.68 8.83 2.44
CA TRP A 530 -18.11 7.44 2.70
C TRP A 530 -19.51 7.15 2.15
N GLY A 531 -19.73 5.90 1.72
CA GLY A 531 -21.06 5.35 1.46
C GLY A 531 -21.71 4.84 2.74
N THR A 532 -23.03 4.73 2.76
CA THR A 532 -23.77 4.16 3.88
C THR A 532 -23.54 2.64 3.99
N LEU A 533 -23.94 2.04 5.12
CA LEU A 533 -23.88 0.58 5.32
C LEU A 533 -24.74 -0.20 4.31
N ALA A 534 -25.76 0.43 3.71
CA ALA A 534 -26.55 -0.15 2.63
C ALA A 534 -25.82 -0.12 1.26
N GLY A 535 -24.63 0.51 1.19
CA GLY A 535 -23.85 0.64 -0.03
C GLY A 535 -24.32 1.78 -0.93
N GLY A 536 -25.12 2.72 -0.44
CA GLY A 536 -25.66 3.83 -1.21
C GLY A 536 -24.62 4.82 -1.69
N VAL A 537 -24.95 5.50 -2.80
CA VAL A 537 -24.25 6.69 -3.33
C VAL A 537 -25.20 7.87 -3.28
N ALA A 538 -24.68 9.06 -3.00
CA ALA A 538 -25.52 10.25 -2.84
C ALA A 538 -25.87 10.86 -4.20
N THR A 539 -27.14 10.88 -4.52
CA THR A 539 -27.73 11.56 -5.68
C THR A 539 -28.37 12.90 -5.32
N SER A 540 -28.51 13.16 -4.03
CA SER A 540 -28.94 14.44 -3.48
C SER A 540 -28.31 14.65 -2.10
N CYS A 541 -28.15 15.91 -1.67
CA CYS A 541 -27.59 16.29 -0.38
C CYS A 541 -28.40 17.41 0.25
N SER A 542 -28.54 17.37 1.60
CA SER A 542 -29.11 18.52 2.34
C SER A 542 -28.17 19.72 2.27
N GLY A 543 -28.78 20.89 2.14
CA GLY A 543 -28.09 22.15 2.35
C GLY A 543 -27.96 22.51 3.82
N VAL A 544 -27.08 23.45 4.15
CA VAL A 544 -26.87 23.95 5.50
C VAL A 544 -26.69 25.46 5.51
N THR A 545 -27.30 26.12 6.47
CA THR A 545 -26.95 27.51 6.83
C THR A 545 -26.58 27.58 8.31
N ARG A 546 -25.46 28.20 8.62
CA ARG A 546 -25.00 28.48 9.98
C ARG A 546 -25.16 29.96 10.27
N TYR A 547 -25.68 30.22 11.47
CA TYR A 547 -25.90 31.57 11.97
C TYR A 547 -25.18 31.74 13.31
N ASN A 548 -24.55 32.89 13.50
CA ASN A 548 -24.25 33.40 14.83
C ASN A 548 -25.36 34.36 15.22
N ILE A 549 -25.91 34.17 16.40
CA ILE A 549 -27.00 34.98 16.91
C ILE A 549 -26.55 35.62 18.22
N ASP A 550 -26.50 36.96 18.19
CA ASP A 550 -26.22 37.76 19.35
C ASP A 550 -27.54 38.34 19.89
N MET A 551 -27.74 38.26 21.20
CA MET A 551 -28.91 38.76 21.91
C MET A 551 -28.42 39.76 22.93
N VAL A 552 -28.80 41.04 22.81
CA VAL A 552 -28.34 42.12 23.63
C VAL A 552 -29.54 42.78 24.33
N HIS A 553 -29.46 43.00 25.64
CA HIS A 553 -30.45 43.80 26.34
C HIS A 553 -30.11 45.27 26.18
N VAL A 554 -31.01 46.01 25.53
CA VAL A 554 -30.87 47.47 25.36
C VAL A 554 -31.39 48.15 26.59
N ARG A 555 -30.50 48.57 27.49
CA ARG A 555 -30.84 49.25 28.73
C ARG A 555 -31.11 50.74 28.46
N ARG A 556 -32.24 51.23 28.95
CA ARG A 556 -32.54 52.69 29.00
C ARG A 556 -32.16 53.25 30.38
N PRO A 557 -31.76 54.50 30.43
CA PRO A 557 -31.56 55.16 31.73
C PRO A 557 -32.80 55.05 32.62
N ASN A 558 -32.61 54.67 33.87
CA ASN A 558 -33.66 54.49 34.88
C ASN A 558 -34.64 53.29 34.69
N GLU A 559 -34.28 52.32 33.85
CA GLU A 559 -35.07 51.09 33.71
C GLU A 559 -34.55 50.00 34.68
N THR A 560 -35.50 49.38 35.42
CA THR A 560 -35.19 48.23 36.28
C THR A 560 -34.69 47.06 35.42
N ILE A 561 -33.63 46.41 35.85
CA ILE A 561 -33.06 45.24 35.16
C ILE A 561 -34.11 44.14 35.12
N LYS A 562 -34.59 43.80 33.94
CA LYS A 562 -35.45 42.65 33.72
C LYS A 562 -34.63 41.39 33.49
N GLU A 563 -35.11 40.26 33.96
CA GLU A 563 -34.50 38.97 33.66
C GLU A 563 -34.54 38.70 32.16
N VAL A 564 -33.38 38.66 31.51
CA VAL A 564 -33.27 38.45 30.06
C VAL A 564 -33.17 36.95 29.67
N ILE A 565 -32.69 36.08 30.58
CA ILE A 565 -32.57 34.63 30.36
C ILE A 565 -33.87 33.98 29.91
N PRO A 566 -35.04 34.21 30.58
CA PRO A 566 -36.30 33.60 30.14
C PRO A 566 -36.70 33.98 28.73
N ASP A 567 -36.41 35.20 28.27
CA ASP A 567 -36.70 35.67 26.92
C ASP A 567 -35.74 35.07 25.91
N MET A 568 -34.44 34.96 26.26
CA MET A 568 -33.46 34.23 25.46
C MET A 568 -33.88 32.77 25.28
N CYS A 569 -34.26 32.08 26.37
CA CYS A 569 -34.73 30.70 26.30
C CYS A 569 -35.98 30.53 25.46
N ARG A 570 -36.96 31.47 25.52
CA ARG A 570 -38.16 31.43 24.65
C ARG A 570 -37.79 31.53 23.17
N LYS A 571 -36.81 32.34 22.82
CA LYS A 571 -36.32 32.41 21.42
C LYS A 571 -35.61 31.12 21.00
N VAL A 572 -34.74 30.56 21.85
CA VAL A 572 -34.07 29.28 21.61
C VAL A 572 -35.10 28.16 21.37
N ILE A 573 -36.12 28.07 22.21
CA ILE A 573 -37.23 27.09 22.06
C ILE A 573 -38.00 27.37 20.76
N GLY A 574 -38.25 28.64 20.44
CA GLY A 574 -38.92 29.02 19.21
C GLY A 574 -38.17 28.57 17.94
N TRP A 575 -36.86 28.79 17.88
CA TRP A 575 -36.02 28.30 16.79
C TRP A 575 -35.97 26.78 16.72
N LYS A 576 -35.89 26.11 17.86
CA LYS A 576 -35.86 24.64 17.88
C LYS A 576 -37.15 24.04 17.32
N LYS A 577 -38.29 24.68 17.56
CA LYS A 577 -39.61 24.24 17.07
C LYS A 577 -39.74 24.30 15.54
N ILE A 578 -38.95 25.12 14.83
CA ILE A 578 -39.03 25.21 13.36
C ILE A 578 -38.89 23.81 12.72
N SER A 579 -38.06 22.94 13.30
CA SER A 579 -37.82 21.59 12.75
C SER A 579 -38.88 20.54 13.20
N TYR A 580 -39.82 20.85 14.09
CA TYR A 580 -40.81 19.86 14.55
C TYR A 580 -41.84 19.50 13.48
N ASP A 581 -42.11 20.42 12.56
CA ASP A 581 -43.06 20.23 11.49
C ASP A 581 -42.45 19.53 10.25
N TYR A 582 -41.17 19.12 10.34
CA TYR A 582 -40.40 18.54 9.22
C TYR A 582 -39.66 17.29 9.71
N SER A 583 -39.95 16.12 9.09
CA SER A 583 -39.24 14.86 9.36
C SER A 583 -37.78 14.89 8.87
N ASP A 584 -37.53 15.63 7.78
CA ASP A 584 -36.31 15.56 6.99
C ASP A 584 -35.46 16.84 7.00
N ALA A 585 -35.85 17.80 7.84
CA ALA A 585 -35.11 19.05 8.04
C ALA A 585 -34.83 19.27 9.54
N ARG A 586 -33.73 19.93 9.86
CA ARG A 586 -33.31 20.03 11.27
C ARG A 586 -32.75 21.43 11.60
N VAL A 587 -33.17 21.96 12.73
CA VAL A 587 -32.54 23.13 13.37
C VAL A 587 -31.80 22.63 14.61
N THR A 588 -30.50 22.83 14.65
CA THR A 588 -29.63 22.50 15.78
C THR A 588 -29.09 23.79 16.39
N ILE A 589 -29.05 23.86 17.70
CA ILE A 589 -28.52 24.98 18.45
C ILE A 589 -27.35 24.48 19.28
N SER A 590 -26.23 25.18 19.19
CA SER A 590 -25.01 24.91 19.95
C SER A 590 -24.45 26.20 20.52
N ASP A 591 -23.50 26.08 21.41
CA ASP A 591 -22.71 27.17 21.99
C ASP A 591 -23.56 28.29 22.64
N PHE A 592 -24.73 27.95 23.20
CA PHE A 592 -25.55 28.93 23.91
C PHE A 592 -24.85 29.37 25.18
N THR A 593 -24.43 30.62 25.23
CA THR A 593 -23.81 31.26 26.39
C THR A 593 -24.56 32.52 26.74
N ALA A 594 -24.76 32.76 28.05
CA ALA A 594 -25.21 34.04 28.56
C ALA A 594 -24.11 34.57 29.50
N ASN A 595 -23.63 35.79 29.24
CA ASN A 595 -22.57 36.34 30.06
C ASN A 595 -23.14 36.79 31.40
N THR A 596 -22.73 36.12 32.47
CA THR A 596 -23.10 36.42 33.83
C THR A 596 -21.84 36.72 34.65
N SER A 597 -21.72 37.91 35.18
CA SER A 597 -20.84 38.18 36.32
C SER A 597 -21.58 37.87 37.59
N PHE A 598 -20.93 37.27 38.59
CA PHE A 598 -21.56 36.97 39.89
C PHE A 598 -22.22 38.24 40.45
N GLY A 599 -23.52 38.18 40.79
CA GLY A 599 -24.30 39.31 41.32
C GLY A 599 -24.85 40.28 40.27
N ARG A 600 -24.75 39.99 38.95
CA ARG A 600 -25.35 40.80 37.87
C ARG A 600 -26.25 39.92 36.99
N ALA A 601 -27.40 40.47 36.59
CA ALA A 601 -28.23 39.87 35.57
C ALA A 601 -27.48 39.90 34.21
N PRO A 602 -27.57 38.80 33.39
CA PRO A 602 -26.94 38.78 32.08
C PRO A 602 -27.59 39.79 31.15
N GLU A 603 -26.77 40.61 30.51
CA GLU A 603 -27.18 41.59 29.51
C GLU A 603 -26.91 41.14 28.08
N TYR A 604 -26.13 40.07 27.92
CA TYR A 604 -25.68 39.55 26.62
C TYR A 604 -25.82 38.02 26.57
N GLY A 605 -26.27 37.51 25.44
CA GLY A 605 -26.28 36.08 25.13
C GLY A 605 -25.87 35.83 23.68
N LYS A 606 -25.17 34.77 23.47
CA LYS A 606 -24.71 34.32 22.14
C LYS A 606 -25.05 32.87 21.92
N LEU A 607 -25.41 32.52 20.69
CA LEU A 607 -25.57 31.13 20.28
C LEU A 607 -25.20 30.91 18.81
N SER A 608 -24.84 29.69 18.50
CA SER A 608 -24.70 29.21 17.13
C SER A 608 -25.91 28.37 16.77
N LEU A 609 -26.51 28.64 15.59
CA LEU A 609 -27.65 27.91 15.06
C LEU A 609 -27.29 27.34 13.70
N GLU A 610 -27.53 26.06 13.48
CA GLU A 610 -27.41 25.38 12.19
C GLU A 610 -28.78 24.91 11.72
N SER A 611 -29.18 25.32 10.52
CA SER A 611 -30.38 24.84 9.83
C SER A 611 -29.98 23.95 8.65
N ARG A 612 -30.55 22.74 8.56
CA ARG A 612 -30.41 21.78 7.44
C ARG A 612 -31.75 21.62 6.74
N TYR A 613 -31.68 21.59 5.42
CA TYR A 613 -32.88 21.59 4.55
C TYR A 613 -32.62 20.78 3.28
N LEU A 614 -33.68 20.24 2.67
CA LEU A 614 -33.61 19.36 1.49
C LEU A 614 -33.57 20.12 0.17
N ASN A 615 -34.20 21.30 0.11
CA ASN A 615 -34.38 22.07 -1.12
C ASN A 615 -34.31 23.59 -0.84
N HIS A 616 -34.26 24.37 -1.90
CA HIS A 616 -34.20 25.83 -1.84
C HIS A 616 -35.42 26.46 -1.18
N GLU A 617 -36.62 25.92 -1.39
CA GLU A 617 -37.86 26.40 -0.78
C GLU A 617 -37.79 26.30 0.77
N GLN A 618 -37.35 25.15 1.30
CA GLN A 618 -37.14 24.98 2.73
C GLN A 618 -36.08 25.94 3.28
N ARG A 619 -35.01 26.19 2.53
CA ARG A 619 -33.98 27.17 2.92
C ARG A 619 -34.57 28.54 3.16
N GLU A 620 -35.33 29.07 2.18
CA GLU A 620 -35.96 30.41 2.26
C GLU A 620 -36.96 30.48 3.43
N LYS A 621 -37.75 29.43 3.60
CA LYS A 621 -38.69 29.31 4.67
C LYS A 621 -38.03 29.33 6.05
N PHE A 622 -36.96 28.57 6.23
CA PHE A 622 -36.23 28.52 7.50
C PHE A 622 -35.53 29.85 7.79
N ASP A 623 -34.89 30.48 6.82
CA ASP A 623 -34.28 31.81 7.00
C ASP A 623 -35.33 32.86 7.42
N SER A 624 -36.49 32.83 6.78
CA SER A 624 -37.63 33.71 7.11
C SER A 624 -38.13 33.50 8.53
N GLU A 625 -38.38 32.24 8.95
CA GLU A 625 -38.88 31.92 10.30
C GLU A 625 -37.81 32.21 11.37
N ILE A 626 -36.54 31.93 11.10
CA ILE A 626 -35.43 32.29 12.04
C ILE A 626 -35.41 33.80 12.27
N ARG A 627 -35.52 34.62 11.23
CA ARG A 627 -35.54 36.08 11.34
C ARG A 627 -36.82 36.60 11.97
N LYS A 628 -37.95 35.99 11.70
CA LYS A 628 -39.25 36.32 12.33
C LYS A 628 -39.22 36.11 13.84
N ILE A 629 -38.69 34.97 14.30
CA ILE A 629 -38.52 34.70 15.72
C ILE A 629 -37.53 35.69 16.35
N ALA A 630 -36.42 36.03 15.65
CA ALA A 630 -35.50 37.04 16.14
C ALA A 630 -36.17 38.39 16.39
N LYS A 631 -37.01 38.86 15.46
CA LYS A 631 -37.73 40.13 15.53
C LYS A 631 -38.90 40.15 16.48
N LYS A 632 -39.42 38.99 16.96
CA LYS A 632 -40.56 38.93 17.86
C LYS A 632 -40.25 39.65 19.16
N PRO A 633 -41.11 40.65 19.61
CA PRO A 633 -40.88 41.43 20.84
C PRO A 633 -40.75 40.50 22.05
N THR A 634 -39.95 40.93 23.03
CA THR A 634 -39.76 40.27 24.33
C THR A 634 -40.05 41.23 25.46
N ASN A 635 -40.37 40.71 26.64
CA ASN A 635 -40.61 41.54 27.81
C ASN A 635 -39.34 42.29 28.28
N SER A 636 -38.19 41.70 28.06
CA SER A 636 -36.89 42.28 28.39
C SER A 636 -36.31 43.20 27.27
N LYS A 637 -37.05 43.41 26.20
CA LYS A 637 -36.58 44.26 25.04
C LYS A 637 -35.23 43.81 24.50
N LEU A 638 -35.08 42.50 24.22
CA LEU A 638 -33.88 41.97 23.58
C LEU A 638 -33.75 42.46 22.14
N ASP A 639 -32.61 43.05 21.81
CA ASP A 639 -32.20 43.22 20.42
C ASP A 639 -31.47 41.94 19.98
N VAL A 640 -31.84 41.42 18.80
CA VAL A 640 -31.35 40.09 18.32
C VAL A 640 -30.79 40.26 16.93
N HIS A 641 -29.47 40.09 16.85
CA HIS A 641 -28.74 40.17 15.59
C HIS A 641 -28.48 38.74 15.06
N VAL A 642 -28.97 38.48 13.84
CA VAL A 642 -28.82 37.18 13.15
C VAL A 642 -27.82 37.37 12.02
N ILE A 643 -26.63 36.80 12.18
CA ILE A 643 -25.50 36.91 11.26
C ILE A 643 -25.29 35.56 10.57
N LYS A 644 -25.50 35.52 9.26
CA LYS A 644 -25.14 34.33 8.44
C LYS A 644 -23.63 34.18 8.38
N GLN A 645 -23.11 33.00 8.70
CA GLN A 645 -21.69 32.68 8.63
C GLN A 645 -21.37 31.86 7.36
N VAL A 646 -22.08 30.77 7.15
CA VAL A 646 -21.86 29.83 6.05
C VAL A 646 -23.18 29.42 5.47
N THR A 647 -23.24 29.30 4.17
CA THR A 647 -24.38 28.67 3.47
C THR A 647 -23.85 27.76 2.38
N ARG A 648 -24.24 26.48 2.44
CA ARG A 648 -24.15 25.50 1.35
C ARG A 648 -25.56 25.21 0.86
N ASP A 649 -25.72 25.30 -0.44
CA ASP A 649 -27.00 25.04 -1.10
C ASP A 649 -27.28 23.52 -1.13
N PRO A 650 -28.54 23.09 -1.12
CA PRO A 650 -28.88 21.68 -1.26
C PRO A 650 -28.55 21.20 -2.68
N VAL A 651 -28.19 19.95 -2.82
CA VAL A 651 -28.11 19.27 -4.11
C VAL A 651 -29.42 18.54 -4.32
N GLU A 652 -30.25 19.06 -5.21
CA GLU A 652 -31.50 18.42 -5.62
C GLU A 652 -31.23 17.45 -6.77
N LYS A 653 -32.01 16.37 -6.85
CA LYS A 653 -31.86 15.35 -7.88
C LYS A 653 -32.28 15.88 -9.23
N THR A 654 -31.36 16.16 -10.11
CA THR A 654 -31.62 16.58 -11.49
C THR A 654 -31.59 15.42 -12.48
N GLN A 655 -32.09 15.60 -13.68
CA GLN A 655 -32.03 14.60 -14.75
C GLN A 655 -30.57 14.18 -15.06
N LYS A 656 -29.63 15.13 -15.08
CA LYS A 656 -28.19 14.83 -15.32
C LYS A 656 -27.57 13.97 -14.21
N ILE A 657 -27.98 14.20 -12.97
CA ILE A 657 -27.54 13.38 -11.83
C ILE A 657 -28.12 11.97 -11.96
N GLU A 658 -29.39 11.84 -12.38
CA GLU A 658 -30.05 10.55 -12.54
C GLU A 658 -29.42 9.72 -13.67
N GLU A 659 -29.19 10.34 -14.82
CA GLU A 659 -28.47 9.71 -15.95
C GLU A 659 -27.05 9.27 -15.55
N PHE A 660 -26.35 10.08 -14.77
CA PHE A 660 -25.02 9.72 -14.29
C PHE A 660 -25.08 8.56 -13.29
N TYR A 661 -26.06 8.57 -12.37
CA TYR A 661 -26.29 7.44 -11.46
C TYR A 661 -26.59 6.14 -12.21
N GLU A 662 -27.44 6.17 -13.24
CA GLU A 662 -27.74 4.98 -14.06
C GLU A 662 -26.49 4.38 -14.71
N ILE A 663 -25.57 5.23 -15.20
CA ILE A 663 -24.28 4.79 -15.73
C ILE A 663 -23.49 4.04 -14.67
N ILE A 664 -23.39 4.61 -13.46
CA ILE A 664 -22.67 3.99 -12.33
C ILE A 664 -23.35 2.69 -11.89
N GLN A 665 -24.68 2.67 -11.85
CA GLN A 665 -25.47 1.48 -11.48
C GLN A 665 -25.25 0.33 -12.48
N LYS A 666 -25.19 0.60 -13.77
CA LYS A 666 -24.87 -0.39 -14.80
C LYS A 666 -23.47 -0.98 -14.59
N LEU A 667 -22.47 -0.14 -14.28
CA LEU A 667 -21.10 -0.58 -13.98
C LEU A 667 -21.03 -1.42 -12.70
N ALA A 668 -21.77 -1.02 -11.67
CA ALA A 668 -21.86 -1.74 -10.40
C ALA A 668 -22.51 -3.14 -10.60
N ASN A 669 -23.64 -3.20 -11.31
CA ASN A 669 -24.32 -4.47 -11.62
C ASN A 669 -23.42 -5.43 -12.41
N LEU A 670 -22.72 -4.94 -13.44
CA LEU A 670 -21.73 -5.72 -14.18
C LEU A 670 -20.58 -6.22 -13.32
N SER A 671 -20.33 -5.58 -12.20
CA SER A 671 -19.26 -5.90 -11.27
C SER A 671 -19.75 -6.59 -10.00
N GLU A 672 -21.03 -6.95 -9.91
CA GLU A 672 -21.67 -7.58 -8.75
C GLU A 672 -21.56 -6.74 -7.46
N ILE A 673 -21.50 -5.41 -7.63
CA ILE A 673 -21.46 -4.46 -6.52
C ILE A 673 -22.86 -3.91 -6.29
N LYS A 674 -23.35 -4.02 -5.07
CA LYS A 674 -24.66 -3.44 -4.70
C LYS A 674 -24.50 -1.96 -4.41
N ILE A 675 -25.26 -1.12 -5.11
CA ILE A 675 -25.40 0.30 -4.82
C ILE A 675 -26.87 0.72 -4.87
N GLY A 676 -27.17 1.80 -4.16
CA GLY A 676 -28.49 2.43 -4.15
C GLY A 676 -28.38 3.95 -4.32
N SER A 677 -29.40 4.59 -4.86
CA SER A 677 -29.53 6.06 -4.88
C SER A 677 -30.04 6.54 -3.54
N GLU A 678 -29.31 7.41 -2.85
CA GLU A 678 -29.65 7.89 -1.52
C GLU A 678 -29.62 9.42 -1.43
N HIS A 679 -30.47 9.96 -0.56
CA HIS A 679 -30.34 11.33 -0.08
C HIS A 679 -29.34 11.38 1.08
N ARG A 680 -28.35 12.27 1.02
CA ARG A 680 -27.38 12.45 2.10
C ARG A 680 -27.77 13.62 2.98
N PHE A 681 -28.02 13.33 4.25
CA PHE A 681 -28.34 14.37 5.24
C PHE A 681 -27.13 15.23 5.65
N ALA A 682 -25.94 14.68 5.54
CA ALA A 682 -24.69 15.43 5.77
C ALA A 682 -24.32 16.20 4.49
N THR A 683 -23.91 17.46 4.66
CA THR A 683 -23.38 18.27 3.55
C THR A 683 -21.96 17.86 3.20
N SER A 684 -21.57 18.14 1.97
CA SER A 684 -20.19 17.99 1.51
C SER A 684 -19.84 19.09 0.50
N SER A 685 -18.60 19.11 0.04
CA SER A 685 -18.13 20.02 -1.02
C SER A 685 -18.91 19.92 -2.32
N ILE A 686 -19.66 18.83 -2.53
CA ILE A 686 -20.55 18.69 -3.69
C ILE A 686 -21.67 19.76 -3.71
N CYS A 687 -22.04 20.30 -2.54
CA CYS A 687 -22.99 21.40 -2.40
C CYS A 687 -22.46 22.76 -2.89
N ASP A 688 -21.16 22.87 -3.13
CA ASP A 688 -20.50 24.09 -3.61
C ASP A 688 -20.15 24.00 -5.11
N VAL A 689 -20.51 22.89 -5.78
CA VAL A 689 -20.27 22.64 -7.20
C VAL A 689 -21.07 23.62 -8.06
N TYR A 690 -20.55 23.93 -9.24
CA TYR A 690 -21.27 24.72 -10.24
C TYR A 690 -22.57 24.03 -10.66
N ASP A 691 -23.65 24.79 -10.70
CA ASP A 691 -25.01 24.31 -11.00
C ASP A 691 -25.07 23.52 -12.32
N ASP A 692 -26.02 22.56 -12.38
CA ASP A 692 -26.36 21.77 -13.57
C ASP A 692 -25.22 20.85 -14.08
N LYS A 693 -24.38 20.33 -13.21
CA LYS A 693 -23.37 19.32 -13.55
C LYS A 693 -23.83 17.90 -13.18
N PRO A 694 -23.47 16.88 -13.99
CA PRO A 694 -23.61 15.49 -13.58
C PRO A 694 -22.65 15.23 -12.39
N MET A 695 -23.23 15.00 -11.21
CA MET A 695 -22.44 14.81 -9.98
C MET A 695 -22.97 13.67 -9.14
N ILE A 696 -22.07 13.01 -8.41
CA ILE A 696 -22.40 11.93 -7.48
C ILE A 696 -21.54 12.05 -6.23
N GLY A 697 -22.17 11.88 -5.07
CA GLY A 697 -21.47 11.84 -3.79
C GLY A 697 -21.33 10.44 -3.22
N SER A 698 -20.59 10.32 -2.11
CA SER A 698 -20.44 9.08 -1.35
C SER A 698 -19.82 7.90 -2.11
N MET A 699 -18.88 8.21 -3.00
CA MET A 699 -18.11 7.19 -3.74
C MET A 699 -16.91 6.63 -2.95
N GLY A 700 -16.65 7.12 -1.75
CA GLY A 700 -15.66 6.56 -0.82
C GLY A 700 -16.07 5.20 -0.23
N PRO A 701 -15.33 4.69 0.76
CA PRO A 701 -15.58 3.37 1.36
C PRO A 701 -16.93 3.33 2.10
N ILE A 702 -17.46 2.15 2.32
CA ILE A 702 -18.66 1.95 3.13
C ILE A 702 -18.28 2.10 4.59
N GLY A 703 -18.95 2.98 5.32
CA GLY A 703 -18.62 3.27 6.71
C GLY A 703 -19.79 3.80 7.53
N SER A 704 -19.56 3.97 8.82
CA SER A 704 -20.56 4.45 9.79
C SER A 704 -19.89 5.20 10.95
N ASP A 705 -20.74 5.76 11.78
CA ASP A 705 -20.40 6.38 13.08
C ASP A 705 -19.35 7.52 12.96
N TYR A 706 -19.37 8.23 11.82
CA TYR A 706 -18.47 9.35 11.59
C TYR A 706 -18.59 10.43 12.67
N ARG A 707 -17.47 11.06 13.02
CA ARG A 707 -17.37 12.05 14.12
C ARG A 707 -17.72 11.46 15.50
N THR A 708 -17.51 10.17 15.67
CA THR A 708 -17.59 9.49 16.98
C THR A 708 -16.34 8.62 17.19
N PRO A 709 -16.03 8.21 18.44
CA PRO A 709 -14.92 7.29 18.70
C PRO A 709 -15.06 5.91 18.01
N ASN A 710 -16.26 5.57 17.55
CA ASN A 710 -16.58 4.31 16.86
C ASN A 710 -16.56 4.45 15.33
N GLU A 711 -16.05 5.55 14.80
CA GLU A 711 -15.95 5.76 13.36
C GLU A 711 -15.17 4.62 12.69
N HIS A 712 -15.79 3.99 11.70
CA HIS A 712 -15.20 2.85 11.01
C HIS A 712 -15.63 2.73 9.56
N ILE A 713 -14.83 1.97 8.79
CA ILE A 713 -15.18 1.52 7.45
C ILE A 713 -15.12 -0.01 7.35
N LEU A 714 -15.83 -0.56 6.37
CA LEU A 714 -15.72 -1.98 6.03
C LEU A 714 -14.51 -2.20 5.12
N ARG A 715 -13.59 -3.06 5.52
CA ARG A 715 -12.34 -3.36 4.83
C ARG A 715 -12.57 -3.80 3.37
N ASP A 716 -13.51 -4.70 3.15
CA ASP A 716 -13.79 -5.25 1.81
C ASP A 716 -14.36 -4.19 0.86
N SER A 717 -15.02 -3.16 1.41
CA SER A 717 -15.54 -2.05 0.61
C SER A 717 -14.45 -1.25 -0.11
N LEU A 718 -13.20 -1.30 0.37
CA LEU A 718 -12.06 -0.67 -0.30
C LEU A 718 -11.83 -1.23 -1.70
N ILE A 719 -12.03 -2.56 -1.88
CA ILE A 719 -11.91 -3.22 -3.18
C ILE A 719 -13.07 -2.79 -4.10
N ASP A 720 -14.30 -2.92 -3.62
CA ASP A 720 -15.49 -2.69 -4.44
C ASP A 720 -15.62 -1.21 -4.84
N ARG A 721 -15.34 -0.29 -3.91
CA ARG A 721 -15.38 1.16 -4.18
C ARG A 721 -14.21 1.61 -5.05
N GLY A 722 -13.01 1.06 -4.86
CA GLY A 722 -11.87 1.27 -5.75
C GLY A 722 -12.15 0.80 -7.18
N LEU A 723 -12.76 -0.37 -7.33
CA LEU A 723 -13.16 -0.92 -8.63
C LEU A 723 -14.24 -0.05 -9.30
N LEU A 724 -15.29 0.30 -8.55
CA LEU A 724 -16.39 1.11 -9.07
C LEU A 724 -15.89 2.49 -9.51
N LEU A 725 -15.06 3.14 -8.70
CA LEU A 725 -14.47 4.43 -9.06
C LEU A 725 -13.60 4.34 -10.31
N ALA A 726 -12.73 3.32 -10.41
CA ALA A 726 -11.85 3.13 -11.57
C ALA A 726 -12.66 2.91 -12.87
N LEU A 727 -13.71 2.09 -12.82
CA LEU A 727 -14.60 1.85 -13.96
C LEU A 727 -15.38 3.11 -14.34
N THR A 728 -15.87 3.88 -13.36
CA THR A 728 -16.57 5.14 -13.57
C THR A 728 -15.67 6.17 -14.26
N LEU A 729 -14.44 6.36 -13.78
CA LEU A 729 -13.45 7.25 -14.41
C LEU A 729 -13.19 6.89 -15.86
N ASN A 730 -13.00 5.60 -16.14
CA ASN A 730 -12.78 5.12 -17.51
C ASN A 730 -14.01 5.36 -18.43
N LYS A 731 -15.22 5.18 -17.91
CA LYS A 731 -16.46 5.40 -18.67
C LYS A 731 -16.72 6.88 -18.92
N CYS A 732 -16.56 7.74 -17.93
CA CYS A 732 -16.74 9.20 -18.07
C CYS A 732 -15.79 9.79 -19.12
N SER A 733 -14.52 9.35 -19.16
CA SER A 733 -13.59 9.80 -20.20
C SER A 733 -13.98 9.35 -21.60
N ALA A 734 -14.59 8.17 -21.76
CA ALA A 734 -15.11 7.73 -23.04
C ALA A 734 -16.29 8.62 -23.49
N LEU A 735 -17.23 8.91 -22.59
CA LEU A 735 -18.39 9.78 -22.86
C LEU A 735 -17.97 11.21 -23.18
N SER A 736 -16.98 11.78 -22.46
CA SER A 736 -16.45 13.13 -22.73
C SER A 736 -15.86 13.25 -24.15
N LYS A 737 -15.25 12.18 -24.67
CA LYS A 737 -14.72 12.14 -26.04
C LYS A 737 -15.81 12.02 -27.10
N GLU A 738 -16.90 11.32 -26.79
CA GLU A 738 -18.08 11.21 -27.69
C GLU A 738 -18.80 12.55 -27.82
N SER A 739 -18.92 13.31 -26.72
CA SER A 739 -19.56 14.63 -26.70
C SER A 739 -18.70 15.73 -27.33
N SER A 740 -17.41 15.49 -27.56
CA SER A 740 -16.48 16.45 -28.19
C SER A 740 -16.35 16.24 -29.70
N LYS A 741 -16.91 15.16 -30.22
CA LYS A 741 -17.06 14.87 -31.67
C LYS A 741 -18.37 15.37 -32.20
#